data_ffa57227bb9f1f45572533cd1dd52e38
#
_entry.id   ffa57227bb9f1f45572533cd1dd52e38
#
_cell.length_a   1.000
_cell.length_b   1.000
_cell.length_c   1.000
_cell.angle_alpha   90.00
_cell.angle_beta   90.00
_cell.angle_gamma   90.00
#
_symmetry.space_group_name_H-M   'P 1'
#
loop_
_entity.id
_entity.type
_entity.pdbx_description
1 polymer ?
#
loop_
_entity_poly.entity_id
_entity_poly.type
_entity_poly.pdbx_seq_one_letter_code
_entity_poly.pdbx_strand_id
1 'polypeptide(L)'
;GCDPDKNNRVEYTVCDHEMYSGWDAIKKAGVKFISINPQVTTTDEKMGSEWVKIIPNTDTALFLAMSYHLISQKKHNQAFIDKYTVGFDKFRAYLEGKDKDGTPAKTPEWAARITGIPAAKIRELAELMASKRTQLAASWAIQRAHHGEMPYWAIVNFCCVLGNIGLPGQGVGFSWHYGGGGTAQSGGTAPTGLSQGRNPVKKICPASRISEMLLNPGKEFTYNGSKYTYPKVKLIYNAGNNAFSHQQDLNELARAIQDVDTIICHEPWWNGSARWADIVLAATTTVERNDISSAGTYSIDKVYAMKQIVAPQGDALDDYEIFRRLSALLGIEYAFTEGLTPMDYVKAAYNASSAAKDTPFEKFWKEGMARIPVPPEARKWVRHSEFRADPAKNPLHTTSGKIEMYSSTIDKLNIPDMPPMPKWLEPGEWLGNARKGQVHVVSPHPYWRLHSQMNNSARLRKRYTVQTREPLVISEEDAKANGIQDGDLVELYNDRGAVVVGARVSKHIMPGVVSLQEGAWPQLDSKGRCNNGLINFLTSSRRSSGLTQATTANTCIASIRKCTDADPGGTKAFDPPKIVKSDVKFDEKFYGFDRGAALREKSMASLSPAEKIYYQRCTVCHGPRDPGQFTEKQWLGITPSMFQRAGLDDAQQKTVLDFLLANAKK
;
A
#
# COMPACT_ATOMS: atom_id res chain seq x y z
N GLY A 1 8.72 2.51 -11.72
CA GLY A 1 8.24 3.71 -12.22
C GLY A 1 7.25 4.44 -11.35
N CYS A 2 7.41 5.75 -11.30
CA CYS A 2 6.49 6.65 -10.63
C CYS A 2 5.61 7.34 -11.68
N ASP A 3 4.30 7.34 -11.48
CA ASP A 3 3.37 8.06 -12.35
C ASP A 3 2.43 8.95 -11.51
N PRO A 4 2.92 10.11 -11.04
CA PRO A 4 2.13 11.03 -10.21
C PRO A 4 0.84 11.51 -10.90
N ASP A 5 0.82 11.68 -12.21
CA ASP A 5 -0.39 12.08 -12.94
C ASP A 5 -1.53 11.08 -12.74
N LYS A 6 -1.22 9.80 -12.81
CA LYS A 6 -2.18 8.74 -12.57
C LYS A 6 -2.55 8.61 -11.09
N ASN A 7 -1.53 8.53 -10.22
CA ASN A 7 -1.73 8.23 -8.80
C ASN A 7 -2.45 9.36 -8.07
N ASN A 8 -2.06 10.60 -8.31
CA ASN A 8 -2.66 11.74 -7.62
C ASN A 8 -4.10 12.07 -8.04
N ARG A 9 -4.61 11.44 -9.10
CA ARG A 9 -6.03 11.61 -9.48
C ARG A 9 -6.99 10.85 -8.58
N VAL A 10 -6.52 9.77 -7.97
CA VAL A 10 -7.36 8.82 -7.22
C VAL A 10 -6.94 8.69 -5.77
N GLU A 11 -5.82 9.29 -5.39
CA GLU A 11 -5.33 9.24 -4.02
C GLU A 11 -5.60 10.55 -3.27
N TYR A 12 -5.85 10.41 -2.02
CA TYR A 12 -6.31 11.40 -1.05
C TYR A 12 -5.24 12.41 -0.60
N THR A 13 -4.21 12.63 -1.38
CA THR A 13 -3.07 13.43 -0.94
C THR A 13 -3.18 14.90 -1.23
N VAL A 14 -3.95 15.29 -2.25
CA VAL A 14 -4.07 16.70 -2.66
C VAL A 14 -5.52 17.03 -3.01
N CYS A 15 -6.17 17.76 -2.14
CA CYS A 15 -7.57 18.12 -2.31
C CYS A 15 -7.78 19.48 -3.00
N ASP A 16 -6.72 20.21 -3.32
CA ASP A 16 -6.82 21.55 -3.90
C ASP A 16 -6.58 21.60 -5.40
N HIS A 17 -6.38 20.46 -6.06
CA HIS A 17 -6.10 20.37 -7.51
C HIS A 17 -4.88 21.18 -7.98
N GLU A 18 -3.96 21.51 -7.07
CA GLU A 18 -2.77 22.33 -7.33
C GLU A 18 -1.64 21.58 -8.07
N MET A 19 -1.78 20.27 -8.27
CA MET A 19 -0.73 19.45 -8.89
C MET A 19 -0.30 19.97 -10.26
N TYR A 20 -1.27 20.26 -11.12
CA TYR A 20 -0.94 20.72 -12.49
C TYR A 20 -0.33 22.11 -12.51
N SER A 21 -0.82 23.04 -11.70
CA SER A 21 -0.21 24.36 -11.56
C SER A 21 1.20 24.28 -10.97
N GLY A 22 1.42 23.36 -10.04
CA GLY A 22 2.76 23.06 -9.52
C GLY A 22 3.70 22.53 -10.60
N TRP A 23 3.25 21.63 -11.46
CA TRP A 23 4.04 21.12 -12.59
C TRP A 23 4.35 22.21 -13.61
N ASP A 24 3.39 23.07 -13.92
CA ASP A 24 3.62 24.21 -14.79
C ASP A 24 4.67 25.15 -14.22
N ALA A 25 4.64 25.41 -12.92
CA ALA A 25 5.65 26.20 -12.22
C ALA A 25 7.03 25.55 -12.28
N ILE A 26 7.15 24.24 -12.07
CA ILE A 26 8.40 23.49 -12.17
C ILE A 26 8.95 23.52 -13.60
N LYS A 27 8.11 23.32 -14.62
CA LYS A 27 8.50 23.41 -16.02
C LYS A 27 8.98 24.82 -16.37
N LYS A 28 8.24 25.86 -15.94
CA LYS A 28 8.62 27.27 -16.14
C LYS A 28 9.95 27.61 -15.47
N ALA A 29 10.27 26.94 -14.36
CA ALA A 29 11.56 27.08 -13.68
C ALA A 29 12.72 26.35 -14.38
N GLY A 30 12.47 25.68 -15.53
CA GLY A 30 13.49 25.00 -16.32
C GLY A 30 14.02 23.71 -15.69
N VAL A 31 13.24 23.06 -14.80
CA VAL A 31 13.64 21.78 -14.19
C VAL A 31 13.62 20.69 -15.25
N LYS A 32 14.73 19.98 -15.41
CA LYS A 32 14.82 18.82 -16.30
C LYS A 32 14.25 17.57 -15.61
N PHE A 33 13.40 16.86 -16.33
CA PHE A 33 12.86 15.57 -15.90
C PHE A 33 13.52 14.42 -16.65
N ILE A 34 13.95 13.40 -15.90
CA ILE A 34 14.52 12.17 -16.45
C ILE A 34 13.72 11.01 -15.85
N SER A 35 13.13 10.20 -16.71
CA SER A 35 12.35 9.02 -16.34
C SER A 35 13.15 7.76 -16.63
N ILE A 36 13.57 7.07 -15.58
CA ILE A 36 14.25 5.76 -15.68
C ILE A 36 13.18 4.70 -15.47
N ASN A 37 12.66 4.12 -16.56
CA ASN A 37 11.47 3.31 -16.55
C ASN A 37 11.42 2.36 -17.75
N PRO A 38 10.82 1.16 -17.66
CA PRO A 38 10.60 0.30 -18.81
C PRO A 38 9.54 0.84 -19.79
N GLN A 39 8.71 1.77 -19.37
CA GLN A 39 7.66 2.37 -20.20
C GLN A 39 7.55 3.87 -19.95
N VAL A 40 7.09 4.61 -20.94
CA VAL A 40 6.70 6.02 -20.80
C VAL A 40 5.37 6.09 -20.05
N THR A 41 5.28 6.99 -19.07
CA THR A 41 4.07 7.21 -18.26
C THR A 41 3.34 8.49 -18.71
N THR A 42 2.10 8.67 -18.25
CA THR A 42 1.35 9.91 -18.53
C THR A 42 2.02 11.13 -17.90
N THR A 43 2.74 10.96 -16.80
CA THR A 43 3.59 12.02 -16.22
C THR A 43 4.74 12.39 -17.15
N ASP A 44 5.40 11.40 -17.74
CA ASP A 44 6.52 11.65 -18.66
C ASP A 44 6.09 12.46 -19.87
N GLU A 45 4.95 12.11 -20.46
CA GLU A 45 4.37 12.86 -21.58
C GLU A 45 4.07 14.32 -21.20
N LYS A 46 3.43 14.54 -20.03
CA LYS A 46 3.10 15.88 -19.53
C LYS A 46 4.31 16.72 -19.19
N MET A 47 5.33 16.10 -18.60
CA MET A 47 6.54 16.80 -18.16
C MET A 47 7.61 16.92 -19.24
N GLY A 48 7.46 16.22 -20.37
CA GLY A 48 8.48 16.16 -21.41
C GLY A 48 9.76 15.49 -20.93
N SER A 49 9.63 14.39 -20.17
CA SER A 49 10.75 13.68 -19.56
C SER A 49 11.69 13.09 -20.61
N GLU A 50 13.00 13.14 -20.35
CA GLU A 50 13.96 12.29 -21.05
C GLU A 50 13.75 10.84 -20.61
N TRP A 51 13.40 9.94 -21.52
CA TRP A 51 13.16 8.54 -21.21
C TRP A 51 14.43 7.71 -21.29
N VAL A 52 14.82 7.10 -20.17
CA VAL A 52 15.93 6.14 -20.07
C VAL A 52 15.34 4.76 -19.80
N LYS A 53 15.43 3.87 -20.80
CA LYS A 53 14.94 2.48 -20.71
C LYS A 53 15.78 1.70 -19.72
N ILE A 54 15.11 0.96 -18.81
CA ILE A 54 15.79 0.07 -17.85
C ILE A 54 15.09 -1.29 -17.80
N ILE A 55 15.86 -2.36 -17.78
CA ILE A 55 15.33 -3.70 -17.52
C ILE A 55 14.70 -3.73 -16.13
N PRO A 56 13.42 -4.18 -15.99
CA PRO A 56 12.75 -4.24 -14.71
C PRO A 56 13.52 -5.04 -13.65
N ASN A 57 13.45 -4.62 -12.39
CA ASN A 57 14.12 -5.20 -11.23
C ASN A 57 15.64 -5.05 -11.19
N THR A 58 16.23 -4.14 -11.98
CA THR A 58 17.68 -3.94 -12.04
C THR A 58 18.14 -2.59 -11.48
N ASP A 59 17.25 -1.82 -10.87
CA ASP A 59 17.52 -0.49 -10.30
C ASP A 59 18.70 -0.50 -9.32
N THR A 60 18.83 -1.55 -8.52
CA THR A 60 19.93 -1.72 -7.56
C THR A 60 21.29 -1.65 -8.29
N ALA A 61 21.45 -2.38 -9.39
CA ALA A 61 22.70 -2.39 -10.15
C ALA A 61 23.06 -1.00 -10.71
N LEU A 62 22.05 -0.24 -11.15
CA LEU A 62 22.23 1.13 -11.62
C LEU A 62 22.81 2.04 -10.54
N PHE A 63 22.17 2.06 -9.36
CA PHE A 63 22.59 2.97 -8.27
C PHE A 63 23.92 2.56 -7.62
N LEU A 64 24.22 1.26 -7.58
CA LEU A 64 25.55 0.78 -7.18
C LEU A 64 26.63 1.27 -8.13
N ALA A 65 26.41 1.18 -9.45
CA ALA A 65 27.38 1.62 -10.44
C ALA A 65 27.57 3.13 -10.48
N MET A 66 26.50 3.91 -10.31
CA MET A 66 26.61 5.36 -10.18
C MET A 66 27.38 5.75 -8.92
N SER A 67 27.14 5.08 -7.79
CA SER A 67 27.89 5.26 -6.54
C SER A 67 29.37 4.92 -6.74
N TYR A 68 29.69 3.77 -7.36
CA TYR A 68 31.06 3.39 -7.69
C TYR A 68 31.76 4.45 -8.52
N HIS A 69 31.10 4.93 -9.59
CA HIS A 69 31.67 5.92 -10.49
C HIS A 69 32.05 7.20 -9.73
N LEU A 70 31.16 7.79 -8.94
CA LEU A 70 31.44 9.01 -8.20
C LEU A 70 32.53 8.80 -7.13
N ILE A 71 32.55 7.68 -6.45
CA ILE A 71 33.57 7.35 -5.44
C ILE A 71 34.93 7.17 -6.11
N SER A 72 35.03 6.43 -7.20
CA SER A 72 36.29 6.21 -7.93
C SER A 72 36.89 7.50 -8.51
N GLN A 73 36.03 8.45 -8.90
CA GLN A 73 36.43 9.77 -9.39
C GLN A 73 36.62 10.80 -8.26
N LYS A 74 36.50 10.41 -6.97
CA LYS A 74 36.58 11.27 -5.81
C LYS A 74 35.58 12.46 -5.85
N LYS A 75 34.42 12.25 -6.48
CA LYS A 75 33.33 13.24 -6.60
C LYS A 75 32.22 13.05 -5.56
N HIS A 76 32.38 12.12 -4.62
CA HIS A 76 31.45 11.90 -3.52
C HIS A 76 31.63 12.94 -2.40
N ASN A 77 30.58 13.17 -1.63
CA ASN A 77 30.60 14.10 -0.51
C ASN A 77 31.08 13.42 0.77
N GLN A 78 32.40 13.35 0.96
CA GLN A 78 33.02 12.69 2.13
C GLN A 78 32.57 13.34 3.46
N ALA A 79 32.46 14.67 3.52
CA ALA A 79 32.05 15.37 4.74
C ALA A 79 30.63 15.00 5.18
N PHE A 80 29.71 14.78 4.23
CA PHE A 80 28.37 14.27 4.53
C PHE A 80 28.44 12.84 5.06
N ILE A 81 29.20 11.99 4.40
CA ILE A 81 29.36 10.57 4.76
C ILE A 81 29.87 10.45 6.20
N ASP A 82 30.93 11.16 6.54
CA ASP A 82 31.56 11.11 7.87
C ASP A 82 30.62 11.57 9.00
N LYS A 83 29.86 12.64 8.73
CA LYS A 83 28.99 13.24 9.75
C LYS A 83 27.69 12.46 9.94
N TYR A 84 27.05 12.02 8.84
CA TYR A 84 25.66 11.58 8.85
C TYR A 84 25.44 10.09 8.63
N THR A 85 26.50 9.33 8.31
CA THR A 85 26.33 7.91 7.97
C THR A 85 27.20 6.99 8.83
N VAL A 86 26.91 5.68 8.76
CA VAL A 86 27.77 4.60 9.28
C VAL A 86 27.87 3.49 8.22
N GLY A 87 28.97 2.74 8.23
CA GLY A 87 29.18 1.56 7.38
C GLY A 87 29.62 1.86 5.95
N PHE A 88 30.10 3.08 5.65
CA PHE A 88 30.56 3.45 4.32
C PHE A 88 31.73 2.58 3.84
N ASP A 89 32.70 2.24 4.72
CA ASP A 89 33.86 1.44 4.32
C ASP A 89 33.48 0.07 3.79
N LYS A 90 32.49 -0.58 4.43
CA LYS A 90 31.97 -1.88 3.96
C LYS A 90 31.24 -1.76 2.64
N PHE A 91 30.42 -0.71 2.49
CA PHE A 91 29.73 -0.41 1.25
C PHE A 91 30.72 -0.12 0.12
N ARG A 92 31.73 0.71 0.36
CA ARG A 92 32.79 1.01 -0.60
C ARG A 92 33.58 -0.24 -1.01
N ALA A 93 33.96 -1.09 -0.04
CA ALA A 93 34.65 -2.34 -0.34
C ALA A 93 33.85 -3.24 -1.28
N TYR A 94 32.53 -3.35 -1.09
CA TYR A 94 31.65 -4.08 -1.99
C TYR A 94 31.59 -3.44 -3.38
N LEU A 95 31.49 -2.12 -3.47
CA LEU A 95 31.47 -1.43 -4.75
C LEU A 95 32.79 -1.67 -5.54
N GLU A 96 33.92 -1.66 -4.84
CA GLU A 96 35.24 -1.87 -5.44
C GLU A 96 35.58 -3.33 -5.73
N GLY A 97 34.71 -4.28 -5.38
CA GLY A 97 34.98 -5.71 -5.51
C GLY A 97 36.04 -6.23 -4.53
N LYS A 98 36.19 -5.56 -3.38
CA LYS A 98 37.16 -5.88 -2.33
C LYS A 98 36.49 -6.44 -1.07
N ASP A 99 35.21 -6.77 -1.16
CA ASP A 99 34.50 -7.42 -0.07
C ASP A 99 34.82 -8.91 0.02
N LYS A 100 34.43 -9.52 1.16
CA LYS A 100 34.69 -10.94 1.43
C LYS A 100 34.04 -11.90 0.41
N ASP A 101 33.03 -11.44 -0.32
CA ASP A 101 32.25 -12.28 -1.24
C ASP A 101 32.93 -12.40 -2.63
N GLY A 102 34.01 -11.66 -2.86
CA GLY A 102 34.82 -11.72 -4.10
C GLY A 102 34.03 -11.34 -5.37
N THR A 103 32.98 -10.55 -5.21
CA THR A 103 32.15 -10.12 -6.37
C THR A 103 32.90 -9.06 -7.20
N PRO A 104 32.65 -8.97 -8.52
CA PRO A 104 33.32 -7.97 -9.34
C PRO A 104 32.98 -6.53 -8.92
N ALA A 105 33.88 -5.59 -9.22
CA ALA A 105 33.62 -4.17 -9.02
C ALA A 105 32.35 -3.74 -9.77
N LYS A 106 31.57 -2.86 -9.14
CA LYS A 106 30.26 -2.40 -9.64
C LYS A 106 30.41 -1.26 -10.63
N THR A 107 31.22 -1.48 -11.66
CA THR A 107 31.49 -0.46 -12.68
C THR A 107 30.28 -0.14 -13.55
N PRO A 108 30.24 0.99 -14.25
CA PRO A 108 29.19 1.28 -15.23
C PRO A 108 29.06 0.20 -16.31
N GLU A 109 30.17 -0.44 -16.72
CA GLU A 109 30.16 -1.55 -17.68
C GLU A 109 29.52 -2.81 -17.11
N TRP A 110 29.76 -3.10 -15.83
CA TRP A 110 29.10 -4.18 -15.13
C TRP A 110 27.57 -3.95 -15.09
N ALA A 111 27.14 -2.75 -14.71
CA ALA A 111 25.73 -2.43 -14.63
C ALA A 111 25.05 -2.35 -16.00
N ALA A 112 25.76 -1.93 -17.05
CA ALA A 112 25.21 -1.87 -18.41
C ALA A 112 24.73 -3.24 -18.90
N ARG A 113 25.45 -4.31 -18.57
CA ARG A 113 25.07 -5.69 -18.92
C ARG A 113 23.81 -6.16 -18.18
N ILE A 114 23.53 -5.60 -17.00
CA ILE A 114 22.39 -5.97 -16.16
C ILE A 114 21.16 -5.11 -16.50
N THR A 115 21.37 -3.80 -16.60
CA THR A 115 20.27 -2.83 -16.70
C THR A 115 19.81 -2.56 -18.13
N GLY A 116 20.64 -2.89 -19.12
CA GLY A 116 20.46 -2.48 -20.50
C GLY A 116 20.77 -1.00 -20.78
N ILE A 117 21.15 -0.24 -19.77
CA ILE A 117 21.52 1.18 -19.93
C ILE A 117 23.00 1.24 -20.35
N PRO A 118 23.36 1.94 -21.45
CA PRO A 118 24.77 2.06 -21.85
C PRO A 118 25.65 2.65 -20.74
N ALA A 119 26.86 2.12 -20.56
CA ALA A 119 27.78 2.54 -19.50
C ALA A 119 28.09 4.06 -19.55
N ALA A 120 28.19 4.64 -20.76
CA ALA A 120 28.35 6.08 -20.95
C ALA A 120 27.16 6.88 -20.35
N LYS A 121 25.93 6.39 -20.56
CA LYS A 121 24.72 7.02 -19.99
C LYS A 121 24.64 6.89 -18.47
N ILE A 122 25.10 5.77 -17.90
CA ILE A 122 25.20 5.59 -16.44
C ILE A 122 26.17 6.64 -15.84
N ARG A 123 27.32 6.87 -16.48
CA ARG A 123 28.27 7.93 -16.07
C ARG A 123 27.66 9.33 -16.21
N GLU A 124 27.04 9.61 -17.35
CA GLU A 124 26.34 10.89 -17.59
C GLU A 124 25.32 11.20 -16.49
N LEU A 125 24.47 10.23 -16.16
CA LEU A 125 23.47 10.38 -15.10
C LEU A 125 24.11 10.64 -13.74
N ALA A 126 25.16 9.90 -13.38
CA ALA A 126 25.86 10.09 -12.10
C ALA A 126 26.49 11.49 -12.01
N GLU A 127 27.19 11.94 -13.07
CA GLU A 127 27.82 13.26 -13.14
C GLU A 127 26.79 14.40 -13.13
N LEU A 128 25.68 14.23 -13.86
CA LEU A 128 24.60 15.21 -13.88
C LEU A 128 24.01 15.39 -12.49
N MET A 129 23.72 14.30 -11.79
CA MET A 129 23.15 14.32 -10.44
C MET A 129 24.11 14.87 -9.40
N ALA A 130 25.42 14.69 -9.57
CA ALA A 130 26.44 15.27 -8.71
C ALA A 130 26.64 16.77 -8.95
N SER A 131 26.44 17.26 -10.17
CA SER A 131 26.68 18.66 -10.56
C SER A 131 25.44 19.56 -10.41
N LYS A 132 24.25 19.01 -10.25
CA LYS A 132 22.98 19.75 -10.19
C LYS A 132 22.21 19.45 -8.89
N ARG A 133 21.37 20.40 -8.51
CA ARG A 133 20.35 20.11 -7.48
C ARG A 133 19.41 19.02 -8.01
N THR A 134 19.46 17.84 -7.41
CA THR A 134 18.74 16.69 -7.90
C THR A 134 17.87 16.08 -6.80
N GLN A 135 16.60 15.88 -7.10
CA GLN A 135 15.69 15.06 -6.32
C GLN A 135 15.46 13.74 -7.04
N LEU A 136 15.66 12.65 -6.34
CA LEU A 136 15.29 11.31 -6.79
C LEU A 136 13.89 10.97 -6.31
N ALA A 137 12.99 10.64 -7.21
CA ALA A 137 11.67 10.15 -6.90
C ALA A 137 11.57 8.67 -7.27
N ALA A 138 11.28 7.82 -6.32
CA ALA A 138 11.06 6.40 -6.53
C ALA A 138 9.67 5.99 -6.03
N SER A 139 8.96 5.17 -6.78
CA SER A 139 7.63 4.71 -6.38
C SER A 139 7.69 3.34 -5.71
N TRP A 140 6.60 2.99 -5.03
CA TRP A 140 6.50 1.70 -4.35
C TRP A 140 6.46 0.48 -5.28
N ALA A 141 6.30 0.67 -6.57
CA ALA A 141 6.33 -0.41 -7.54
C ALA A 141 7.62 -1.24 -7.46
N ILE A 142 8.76 -0.61 -7.20
CA ILE A 142 10.06 -1.30 -7.14
C ILE A 142 10.21 -2.22 -5.92
N GLN A 143 9.44 -2.00 -4.83
CA GLN A 143 9.45 -2.91 -3.68
C GLN A 143 8.66 -4.19 -3.90
N ARG A 144 7.70 -4.19 -4.85
CA ARG A 144 6.87 -5.35 -5.18
C ARG A 144 7.60 -6.30 -6.13
N ALA A 145 8.87 -6.55 -5.83
CA ALA A 145 9.79 -7.35 -6.63
C ALA A 145 10.63 -8.26 -5.72
N HIS A 146 11.16 -9.32 -6.29
CA HIS A 146 12.17 -10.14 -5.62
C HIS A 146 13.39 -9.27 -5.31
N HIS A 147 13.84 -9.27 -4.07
CA HIS A 147 14.86 -8.37 -3.52
C HIS A 147 14.48 -6.87 -3.59
N GLY A 148 13.18 -6.56 -3.51
CA GLY A 148 12.64 -5.20 -3.63
C GLY A 148 13.06 -4.24 -2.51
N GLU A 149 13.70 -4.71 -1.45
CA GLU A 149 14.32 -3.91 -0.40
C GLU A 149 15.59 -3.21 -0.89
N MET A 150 16.34 -3.87 -1.76
CA MET A 150 17.67 -3.43 -2.21
C MET A 150 17.66 -2.11 -3.00
N PRO A 151 16.75 -1.88 -3.97
CA PRO A 151 16.79 -0.65 -4.76
C PRO A 151 16.55 0.60 -3.93
N TYR A 152 15.65 0.58 -2.94
CA TYR A 152 15.44 1.73 -2.05
C TYR A 152 16.67 2.06 -1.24
N TRP A 153 17.30 1.05 -0.68
CA TRP A 153 18.50 1.24 0.13
C TRP A 153 19.68 1.72 -0.74
N ALA A 154 19.82 1.19 -1.97
CA ALA A 154 20.81 1.65 -2.93
C ALA A 154 20.61 3.12 -3.31
N ILE A 155 19.36 3.57 -3.50
CA ILE A 155 19.02 4.98 -3.77
C ILE A 155 19.38 5.86 -2.57
N VAL A 156 19.07 5.45 -1.35
CA VAL A 156 19.46 6.19 -0.13
C VAL A 156 20.98 6.31 -0.03
N ASN A 157 21.71 5.21 -0.23
CA ASN A 157 23.17 5.20 -0.21
C ASN A 157 23.76 6.11 -1.30
N PHE A 158 23.17 6.12 -2.50
CA PHE A 158 23.56 7.02 -3.56
C PHE A 158 23.31 8.50 -3.20
N CYS A 159 22.20 8.82 -2.56
CA CYS A 159 21.95 10.16 -2.02
C CYS A 159 22.95 10.56 -0.92
N CYS A 160 23.46 9.61 -0.14
CA CYS A 160 24.56 9.86 0.81
C CYS A 160 25.87 10.16 0.08
N VAL A 161 26.15 9.44 -1.03
CA VAL A 161 27.31 9.72 -1.89
C VAL A 161 27.24 11.13 -2.48
N LEU A 162 26.05 11.60 -2.88
CA LEU A 162 25.81 12.96 -3.33
C LEU A 162 25.85 14.00 -2.18
N GLY A 163 25.56 13.59 -0.94
CA GLY A 163 25.49 14.46 0.23
C GLY A 163 24.29 15.41 0.22
N ASN A 164 23.19 15.04 -0.45
CA ASN A 164 22.08 15.93 -0.73
C ASN A 164 20.82 15.71 0.12
N ILE A 165 20.81 14.76 1.06
CA ILE A 165 19.68 14.50 1.97
C ILE A 165 19.52 15.67 2.94
N GLY A 166 18.29 16.13 3.15
CA GLY A 166 17.94 17.22 4.05
C GLY A 166 18.14 18.62 3.44
N LEU A 167 18.31 18.73 2.13
CA LEU A 167 18.40 20.00 1.39
C LEU A 167 17.11 20.25 0.57
N PRO A 168 16.68 21.51 0.43
CA PRO A 168 15.47 21.85 -0.34
C PRO A 168 15.54 21.39 -1.79
N GLY A 169 14.55 20.64 -2.24
CA GLY A 169 14.44 20.14 -3.61
C GLY A 169 15.53 19.13 -4.00
N GLN A 170 16.09 18.41 -3.02
CA GLN A 170 17.14 17.43 -3.21
C GLN A 170 16.88 16.16 -2.37
N GLY A 171 17.75 15.17 -2.52
CA GLY A 171 17.64 13.90 -1.79
C GLY A 171 16.65 12.95 -2.44
N VAL A 172 16.01 12.09 -1.63
CA VAL A 172 15.15 11.03 -2.10
C VAL A 172 13.72 11.21 -1.58
N GLY A 173 12.74 11.02 -2.46
CA GLY A 173 11.33 10.88 -2.15
C GLY A 173 10.83 9.48 -2.52
N PHE A 174 10.42 8.71 -1.53
CA PHE A 174 9.76 7.41 -1.72
C PHE A 174 8.27 7.60 -1.57
N SER A 175 7.54 7.66 -2.66
CA SER A 175 6.13 7.97 -2.60
C SER A 175 5.82 9.39 -2.10
N TRP A 176 4.90 10.02 -2.78
CA TRP A 176 4.46 11.37 -2.42
C TRP A 176 3.38 11.35 -1.35
N HIS A 177 2.89 10.18 -0.97
CA HIS A 177 1.72 10.03 -0.13
C HIS A 177 1.94 9.33 1.18
N TYR A 178 2.87 8.63 1.57
CA TYR A 178 3.01 8.09 2.93
C TYR A 178 4.10 8.81 3.74
N GLY A 179 3.83 9.07 4.98
CA GLY A 179 4.80 9.59 5.92
C GLY A 179 5.25 11.03 5.68
N GLY A 180 4.37 11.90 5.21
CA GLY A 180 4.69 13.32 5.05
C GLY A 180 5.66 13.62 3.91
N GLY A 181 5.46 13.00 2.75
CA GLY A 181 6.35 13.06 1.58
C GLY A 181 6.44 14.42 0.87
N GLY A 182 6.43 15.54 1.57
CA GLY A 182 6.60 16.87 1.00
C GLY A 182 5.33 17.70 0.93
N THR A 183 4.20 17.20 1.42
CA THR A 183 2.97 17.97 1.57
C THR A 183 3.06 18.85 2.80
N ALA A 184 2.70 20.13 2.67
CA ALA A 184 2.61 21.04 3.80
C ALA A 184 1.52 20.57 4.76
N GLN A 185 1.89 20.35 6.02
CA GLN A 185 0.99 19.80 7.04
C GLN A 185 0.40 20.91 7.90
N SER A 186 -0.87 20.77 8.28
CA SER A 186 -1.52 21.69 9.23
C SER A 186 -0.96 21.56 10.65
N GLY A 187 -0.34 20.44 10.98
CA GLY A 187 0.01 20.11 12.36
C GLY A 187 -1.21 19.74 13.22
N GLY A 188 -2.40 19.73 12.64
CA GLY A 188 -3.64 19.38 13.32
C GLY A 188 -3.88 17.88 13.43
N THR A 189 -4.98 17.52 14.07
CA THR A 189 -5.44 16.15 14.25
C THR A 189 -6.57 15.85 13.28
N ALA A 190 -6.45 14.74 12.52
CA ALA A 190 -7.52 14.22 11.67
C ALA A 190 -8.66 13.62 12.52
N PRO A 191 -9.87 13.44 11.94
CA PRO A 191 -10.88 12.60 12.54
C PRO A 191 -10.35 11.20 12.85
N THR A 192 -10.75 10.64 13.99
CA THR A 192 -10.36 9.30 14.38
C THR A 192 -11.30 8.26 13.76
N GLY A 193 -10.78 7.04 13.53
CA GLY A 193 -11.63 5.89 13.20
C GLY A 193 -12.31 5.28 14.43
N LEU A 194 -13.07 4.19 14.20
CA LEU A 194 -13.62 3.36 15.26
C LEU A 194 -12.49 2.79 16.14
N SER A 195 -12.79 2.63 17.42
CA SER A 195 -11.90 1.92 18.34
C SER A 195 -11.67 0.49 17.87
N GLN A 196 -10.39 0.06 17.80
CA GLN A 196 -10.05 -1.30 17.39
C GLN A 196 -9.96 -2.29 18.56
N GLY A 197 -10.12 -1.81 19.81
CA GLY A 197 -9.92 -2.63 20.98
C GLY A 197 -8.50 -3.21 21.09
N ARG A 198 -8.37 -4.26 21.89
CA ARG A 198 -7.12 -5.00 22.04
C ARG A 198 -7.16 -6.26 21.19
N ASN A 199 -6.23 -6.41 20.27
CA ASN A 199 -6.05 -7.66 19.57
C ASN A 199 -5.34 -8.70 20.49
N PRO A 200 -6.03 -9.75 20.94
CA PRO A 200 -5.41 -10.79 21.78
C PRO A 200 -4.50 -11.72 20.98
N VAL A 201 -4.62 -11.74 19.66
CA VAL A 201 -3.84 -12.62 18.78
C VAL A 201 -2.47 -12.00 18.54
N LYS A 202 -1.44 -12.68 19.01
CA LYS A 202 -0.04 -12.28 18.84
C LYS A 202 0.64 -12.96 17.64
N LYS A 203 -0.04 -13.88 16.98
CA LYS A 203 0.47 -14.58 15.79
C LYS A 203 0.45 -13.66 14.59
N ILE A 204 1.48 -13.70 13.78
CA ILE A 204 1.64 -12.91 12.56
C ILE A 204 1.74 -13.88 11.39
N CYS A 205 1.10 -13.53 10.28
CA CYS A 205 1.31 -14.16 8.98
C CYS A 205 1.48 -13.05 7.93
N PRO A 206 2.63 -12.95 7.26
CA PRO A 206 2.80 -12.03 6.13
C PRO A 206 1.78 -12.32 5.03
N ALA A 207 1.26 -11.27 4.38
CA ALA A 207 0.27 -11.39 3.31
C ALA A 207 0.73 -12.31 2.16
N SER A 208 2.03 -12.32 1.88
CA SER A 208 2.64 -13.20 0.88
C SER A 208 2.61 -14.71 1.23
N ARG A 209 2.26 -15.05 2.47
CA ARG A 209 2.25 -16.43 2.97
C ARG A 209 0.85 -17.00 3.17
N ILE A 210 -0.19 -16.32 2.74
CA ILE A 210 -1.58 -16.75 2.98
C ILE A 210 -1.80 -18.15 2.37
N SER A 211 -1.46 -18.37 1.10
CA SER A 211 -1.59 -19.70 0.47
C SER A 211 -0.73 -20.75 1.19
N GLU A 212 0.53 -20.43 1.50
CA GLU A 212 1.41 -21.34 2.24
C GLU A 212 0.85 -21.70 3.63
N MET A 213 0.30 -20.72 4.34
CA MET A 213 -0.32 -20.92 5.65
C MET A 213 -1.51 -21.90 5.57
N LEU A 214 -2.38 -21.70 4.60
CA LEU A 214 -3.58 -22.52 4.41
C LEU A 214 -3.22 -23.96 4.00
N LEU A 215 -2.20 -24.13 3.15
CA LEU A 215 -1.73 -25.44 2.69
C LEU A 215 -0.90 -26.22 3.72
N ASN A 216 -0.33 -25.54 4.73
CA ASN A 216 0.61 -26.16 5.65
C ASN A 216 0.30 -25.85 7.13
N PRO A 217 -0.90 -26.16 7.65
CA PRO A 217 -1.19 -25.94 9.06
C PRO A 217 -0.20 -26.71 9.96
N GLY A 218 0.27 -26.05 11.02
CA GLY A 218 1.26 -26.62 11.96
C GLY A 218 2.73 -26.47 11.54
N LYS A 219 3.02 -26.06 10.30
CA LYS A 219 4.40 -25.83 9.86
C LYS A 219 4.99 -24.57 10.50
N GLU A 220 6.24 -24.63 10.93
CA GLU A 220 6.98 -23.48 11.41
C GLU A 220 7.51 -22.62 10.24
N PHE A 221 7.57 -21.32 10.47
CA PHE A 221 8.26 -20.36 9.59
C PHE A 221 8.94 -19.27 10.42
N THR A 222 9.93 -18.63 9.82
CA THR A 222 10.64 -17.50 10.43
C THR A 222 10.18 -16.20 9.76
N TYR A 223 9.90 -15.18 10.55
CA TYR A 223 9.61 -13.83 10.09
C TYR A 223 10.25 -12.81 11.02
N ASN A 224 10.99 -11.87 10.46
CA ASN A 224 11.68 -10.81 11.20
C ASN A 224 12.49 -11.34 12.42
N GLY A 225 13.22 -12.44 12.20
CA GLY A 225 14.06 -13.09 13.22
C GLY A 225 13.31 -13.93 14.26
N SER A 226 11.98 -13.96 14.24
CA SER A 226 11.16 -14.75 15.18
C SER A 226 10.52 -15.95 14.50
N LYS A 227 10.31 -17.03 15.26
CA LYS A 227 9.62 -18.24 14.79
C LYS A 227 8.12 -18.16 15.06
N TYR A 228 7.33 -18.59 14.10
CA TYR A 228 5.89 -18.68 14.15
C TYR A 228 5.43 -20.03 13.61
N THR A 229 4.22 -20.44 14.00
CA THR A 229 3.60 -21.66 13.50
C THR A 229 2.26 -21.33 12.84
N TYR A 230 2.02 -21.85 11.67
CA TYR A 230 0.75 -21.63 10.98
C TYR A 230 -0.43 -22.23 11.73
N PRO A 231 -1.51 -21.47 11.96
CA PRO A 231 -2.74 -22.04 12.50
C PRO A 231 -3.46 -22.89 11.44
N LYS A 232 -4.31 -23.82 11.88
CA LYS A 232 -5.34 -24.38 11.02
C LYS A 232 -6.49 -23.37 10.93
N VAL A 233 -6.65 -22.74 9.77
CA VAL A 233 -7.70 -21.75 9.50
C VAL A 233 -8.98 -22.50 9.12
N LYS A 234 -10.09 -22.21 9.79
CA LYS A 234 -11.41 -22.78 9.50
C LYS A 234 -12.36 -21.76 8.89
N LEU A 235 -12.18 -20.49 9.20
CA LEU A 235 -13.00 -19.39 8.74
C LEU A 235 -12.13 -18.28 8.17
N ILE A 236 -12.46 -17.80 6.98
CA ILE A 236 -11.96 -16.57 6.39
C ILE A 236 -13.09 -15.55 6.35
N TYR A 237 -12.89 -14.39 6.94
CA TYR A 237 -13.86 -13.32 6.96
C TYR A 237 -13.31 -12.07 6.24
N ASN A 238 -13.85 -11.77 5.05
CA ASN A 238 -13.45 -10.64 4.22
C ASN A 238 -14.48 -9.51 4.34
N ALA A 239 -14.15 -8.46 5.07
CA ALA A 239 -14.94 -7.24 5.10
C ALA A 239 -14.27 -6.17 4.23
N GLY A 240 -14.75 -5.99 3.01
CA GLY A 240 -14.25 -5.00 2.06
C GLY A 240 -12.88 -5.31 1.44
N ASN A 241 -12.56 -6.58 1.23
CA ASN A 241 -11.29 -7.02 0.65
C ASN A 241 -11.52 -7.93 -0.57
N ASN A 242 -10.90 -7.58 -1.70
CA ASN A 242 -10.92 -8.42 -2.90
C ASN A 242 -9.63 -9.26 -3.03
N ALA A 243 -9.40 -10.19 -2.09
CA ALA A 243 -8.22 -11.05 -2.04
C ALA A 243 -7.99 -11.81 -3.36
N PHE A 244 -9.07 -12.29 -4.00
CA PHE A 244 -9.03 -13.02 -5.26
C PHE A 244 -8.75 -12.18 -6.52
N SER A 245 -8.43 -10.90 -6.36
CA SER A 245 -7.88 -10.05 -7.42
C SER A 245 -6.53 -9.46 -7.04
N HIS A 246 -6.06 -9.68 -5.80
CA HIS A 246 -4.84 -9.04 -5.28
C HIS A 246 -3.79 -10.00 -4.74
N GLN A 247 -4.15 -11.24 -4.37
CA GLN A 247 -3.18 -12.24 -3.94
C GLN A 247 -2.38 -12.78 -5.13
N GLN A 248 -1.14 -13.18 -4.85
CA GLN A 248 -0.26 -13.82 -5.82
C GLN A 248 -0.71 -15.25 -6.09
N ASP A 249 -0.35 -15.80 -7.25
CA ASP A 249 -0.61 -17.18 -7.64
C ASP A 249 -2.03 -17.63 -7.27
N LEU A 250 -3.00 -17.14 -8.02
CA LEU A 250 -4.41 -17.42 -7.72
C LEU A 250 -4.77 -18.90 -7.89
N ASN A 251 -4.06 -19.66 -8.70
CA ASN A 251 -4.27 -21.09 -8.79
C ASN A 251 -3.78 -21.83 -7.53
N GLU A 252 -2.68 -21.35 -6.93
CA GLU A 252 -2.24 -21.85 -5.62
C GLU A 252 -3.24 -21.46 -4.52
N LEU A 253 -3.71 -20.20 -4.51
CA LEU A 253 -4.72 -19.76 -3.55
C LEU A 253 -6.03 -20.54 -3.68
N ALA A 254 -6.49 -20.78 -4.91
CA ALA A 254 -7.69 -21.56 -5.17
C ALA A 254 -7.60 -22.98 -4.59
N ARG A 255 -6.44 -23.63 -4.69
CA ARG A 255 -6.20 -24.92 -4.03
C ARG A 255 -6.16 -24.78 -2.51
N ALA A 256 -5.51 -23.73 -2.02
CA ALA A 256 -5.30 -23.52 -0.59
C ALA A 256 -6.58 -23.31 0.22
N ILE A 257 -7.60 -22.71 -0.38
CA ILE A 257 -8.88 -22.45 0.31
C ILE A 257 -9.83 -23.64 0.34
N GLN A 258 -9.53 -24.73 -0.38
CA GLN A 258 -10.44 -25.91 -0.41
C GLN A 258 -10.63 -26.58 0.95
N ASP A 259 -9.63 -26.45 1.85
CA ASP A 259 -9.69 -27.00 3.20
C ASP A 259 -10.21 -26.01 4.25
N VAL A 260 -10.70 -24.85 3.83
CA VAL A 260 -11.31 -23.85 4.71
C VAL A 260 -12.81 -24.12 4.80
N ASP A 261 -13.32 -24.29 6.03
CA ASP A 261 -14.71 -24.68 6.25
C ASP A 261 -15.72 -23.64 5.75
N THR A 262 -15.40 -22.34 5.87
CA THR A 262 -16.31 -21.24 5.49
C THR A 262 -15.55 -19.97 5.10
N ILE A 263 -15.99 -19.33 4.03
CA ILE A 263 -15.52 -18.00 3.60
C ILE A 263 -16.72 -17.06 3.59
N ILE A 264 -16.65 -16.00 4.39
CA ILE A 264 -17.65 -14.92 4.45
C ILE A 264 -17.08 -13.68 3.76
N CYS A 265 -17.91 -12.96 3.01
CA CYS A 265 -17.51 -11.75 2.31
C CYS A 265 -18.57 -10.66 2.46
N HIS A 266 -18.16 -9.43 2.82
CA HIS A 266 -18.96 -8.22 2.68
C HIS A 266 -18.58 -7.55 1.38
N GLU A 267 -19.50 -7.42 0.45
CA GLU A 267 -19.22 -6.76 -0.82
C GLU A 267 -20.47 -6.12 -1.43
N PRO A 268 -20.32 -4.91 -2.03
CA PRO A 268 -21.39 -4.31 -2.84
C PRO A 268 -21.47 -4.89 -4.25
N TRP A 269 -20.47 -5.65 -4.69
CA TRP A 269 -20.31 -6.14 -6.06
C TRP A 269 -19.89 -7.60 -6.10
N TRP A 270 -20.30 -8.31 -7.16
CA TRP A 270 -19.88 -9.69 -7.42
C TRP A 270 -18.43 -9.75 -7.97
N ASN A 271 -17.48 -9.27 -7.18
CA ASN A 271 -16.05 -9.35 -7.50
C ASN A 271 -15.47 -10.76 -7.26
N GLY A 272 -14.15 -10.92 -7.37
CA GLY A 272 -13.50 -12.21 -7.18
C GLY A 272 -13.75 -12.81 -5.80
N SER A 273 -13.64 -12.03 -4.73
CA SER A 273 -13.84 -12.51 -3.36
C SER A 273 -15.29 -12.93 -3.11
N ALA A 274 -16.27 -12.13 -3.57
CA ALA A 274 -17.68 -12.47 -3.42
C ALA A 274 -18.06 -13.75 -4.17
N ARG A 275 -17.47 -13.98 -5.36
CA ARG A 275 -17.74 -15.18 -6.17
C ARG A 275 -17.16 -16.47 -5.58
N TRP A 276 -16.16 -16.37 -4.74
CA TRP A 276 -15.46 -17.49 -4.12
C TRP A 276 -15.81 -17.65 -2.64
N ALA A 277 -16.73 -16.85 -2.13
CA ALA A 277 -17.24 -16.96 -0.78
C ALA A 277 -18.44 -17.92 -0.70
N ASP A 278 -18.59 -18.57 0.45
CA ASP A 278 -19.75 -19.41 0.77
C ASP A 278 -20.94 -18.54 1.21
N ILE A 279 -20.66 -17.43 1.90
CA ILE A 279 -21.67 -16.50 2.38
C ILE A 279 -21.27 -15.09 1.93
N VAL A 280 -22.20 -14.42 1.23
CA VAL A 280 -22.02 -13.03 0.82
C VAL A 280 -23.05 -12.17 1.52
N LEU A 281 -22.58 -11.19 2.26
CA LEU A 281 -23.38 -10.16 2.92
C LEU A 281 -23.31 -8.89 2.08
N ALA A 282 -24.45 -8.45 1.56
CA ALA A 282 -24.52 -7.26 0.73
C ALA A 282 -24.17 -6.03 1.56
N ALA A 283 -23.11 -5.33 1.17
CA ALA A 283 -22.63 -4.12 1.85
C ALA A 283 -22.95 -2.86 1.05
N THR A 284 -23.17 -1.74 1.76
CA THR A 284 -23.39 -0.44 1.12
C THR A 284 -22.10 0.13 0.54
N THR A 285 -22.24 0.89 -0.53
CA THR A 285 -21.20 1.80 -1.03
C THR A 285 -21.11 3.05 -0.16
N THR A 286 -20.06 3.85 -0.36
CA THR A 286 -19.85 5.09 0.42
C THR A 286 -20.94 6.14 0.19
N VAL A 287 -21.66 6.10 -0.92
CA VAL A 287 -22.76 7.04 -1.24
C VAL A 287 -24.10 6.61 -0.65
N GLU A 288 -24.19 5.41 -0.11
CA GLU A 288 -25.40 4.82 0.47
C GLU A 288 -25.44 4.93 2.02
N ARG A 289 -24.43 5.55 2.62
CA ARG A 289 -24.35 5.76 4.08
C ARG A 289 -23.76 7.13 4.43
N ASN A 290 -23.93 7.52 5.69
CA ASN A 290 -23.22 8.65 6.25
C ASN A 290 -21.86 8.21 6.81
N ASP A 291 -20.84 9.03 6.59
CA ASP A 291 -19.49 8.74 7.02
C ASP A 291 -18.69 10.06 7.15
N ILE A 292 -17.42 9.97 7.51
CA ILE A 292 -16.51 11.10 7.62
C ILE A 292 -15.15 10.74 7.00
N SER A 293 -14.52 11.70 6.35
CA SER A 293 -13.18 11.53 5.80
C SER A 293 -12.35 12.78 6.01
N SER A 294 -11.05 12.67 5.85
CA SER A 294 -10.14 13.82 5.85
C SER A 294 -9.37 13.90 4.53
N ALA A 295 -8.99 15.11 4.16
CA ALA A 295 -8.12 15.35 3.04
C ALA A 295 -6.73 14.84 3.34
N GLY A 296 -6.43 13.68 2.84
CA GLY A 296 -5.15 13.02 2.94
C GLY A 296 -4.60 12.92 4.36
N THR A 297 -4.05 11.83 4.69
CA THR A 297 -3.30 11.61 5.93
C THR A 297 -2.06 12.51 6.04
N TYR A 298 -1.83 13.41 5.08
CA TYR A 298 -0.56 14.12 4.92
C TYR A 298 -0.66 15.62 5.15
N SER A 299 -1.64 16.30 4.57
CA SER A 299 -1.87 17.73 4.86
C SER A 299 -2.69 17.91 6.13
N ILE A 300 -3.66 17.02 6.38
CA ILE A 300 -4.63 17.14 7.49
C ILE A 300 -5.23 18.56 7.54
N ASP A 301 -5.54 19.10 6.38
CA ASP A 301 -5.98 20.48 6.23
C ASP A 301 -7.50 20.59 5.99
N LYS A 302 -8.17 19.46 5.73
CA LYS A 302 -9.62 19.42 5.48
C LYS A 302 -10.25 18.17 6.07
N VAL A 303 -11.49 18.32 6.49
CA VAL A 303 -12.39 17.24 6.91
C VAL A 303 -13.65 17.32 6.06
N TYR A 304 -14.13 16.18 5.58
CA TYR A 304 -15.30 16.09 4.69
C TYR A 304 -16.42 15.30 5.35
N ALA A 305 -17.65 15.83 5.26
CA ALA A 305 -18.87 15.09 5.56
C ALA A 305 -19.25 14.24 4.35
N MET A 306 -19.15 12.93 4.49
CA MET A 306 -19.56 11.97 3.47
C MET A 306 -21.03 11.63 3.70
N LYS A 307 -21.93 12.48 3.18
CA LYS A 307 -23.37 12.31 3.38
C LYS A 307 -23.93 11.23 2.48
N GLN A 308 -24.90 10.49 3.00
CA GLN A 308 -25.72 9.60 2.20
C GLN A 308 -26.47 10.42 1.12
N ILE A 309 -26.35 10.01 -0.13
CA ILE A 309 -27.02 10.63 -1.27
C ILE A 309 -28.00 9.72 -2.00
N VAL A 310 -27.91 8.42 -1.79
CA VAL A 310 -28.86 7.42 -2.31
C VAL A 310 -29.23 6.45 -1.18
N ALA A 311 -30.41 5.88 -1.25
CA ALA A 311 -30.80 4.81 -0.35
C ALA A 311 -29.97 3.53 -0.65
N PRO A 312 -29.69 2.69 0.38
CA PRO A 312 -29.11 1.38 0.18
C PRO A 312 -29.89 0.56 -0.85
N GLN A 313 -29.19 -0.12 -1.74
CA GLN A 313 -29.80 -0.90 -2.82
C GLN A 313 -30.07 -2.34 -2.34
N GLY A 314 -31.28 -2.85 -2.62
CA GLY A 314 -31.68 -4.20 -2.22
C GLY A 314 -31.60 -4.41 -0.71
N ASP A 315 -30.95 -5.49 -0.30
CA ASP A 315 -30.77 -5.88 1.10
C ASP A 315 -29.44 -5.40 1.71
N ALA A 316 -28.77 -4.44 1.04
CA ALA A 316 -27.46 -3.95 1.49
C ALA A 316 -27.54 -3.19 2.83
N LEU A 317 -26.63 -3.52 3.71
CA LEU A 317 -26.44 -2.86 5.01
C LEU A 317 -25.01 -2.29 5.06
N ASP A 318 -24.78 -1.24 5.85
CA ASP A 318 -23.39 -0.84 6.08
C ASP A 318 -22.66 -1.85 6.98
N ASP A 319 -21.34 -1.88 6.86
CA ASP A 319 -20.50 -2.85 7.58
C ASP A 319 -20.69 -2.77 9.10
N TYR A 320 -20.90 -1.56 9.62
CA TYR A 320 -21.16 -1.37 11.04
C TYR A 320 -22.45 -2.09 11.46
N GLU A 321 -23.53 -1.94 10.71
CA GLU A 321 -24.82 -2.57 10.99
C GLU A 321 -24.76 -4.12 10.86
N ILE A 322 -24.00 -4.62 9.85
CA ILE A 322 -23.75 -6.07 9.73
C ILE A 322 -23.05 -6.59 10.99
N PHE A 323 -21.96 -5.94 11.40
CA PHE A 323 -21.23 -6.35 12.61
C PHE A 323 -22.02 -6.11 13.90
N ARG A 324 -22.83 -5.08 13.96
CA ARG A 324 -23.72 -4.84 15.10
C ARG A 324 -24.71 -5.99 15.29
N ARG A 325 -25.37 -6.42 14.21
CA ARG A 325 -26.31 -7.58 14.24
C ARG A 325 -25.57 -8.87 14.61
N LEU A 326 -24.41 -9.11 14.04
CA LEU A 326 -23.60 -10.26 14.38
C LEU A 326 -23.16 -10.24 15.85
N SER A 327 -22.75 -9.11 16.36
CA SER A 327 -22.34 -8.95 17.77
C SER A 327 -23.51 -9.13 18.74
N ALA A 328 -24.72 -8.71 18.34
CA ALA A 328 -25.93 -8.96 19.12
C ALA A 328 -26.24 -10.47 19.22
N LEU A 329 -26.13 -11.21 18.11
CA LEU A 329 -26.29 -12.67 18.10
C LEU A 329 -25.25 -13.38 18.97
N LEU A 330 -24.03 -12.83 19.05
CA LEU A 330 -22.96 -13.34 19.89
C LEU A 330 -23.05 -12.87 21.36
N GLY A 331 -24.01 -12.02 21.70
CA GLY A 331 -24.19 -11.49 23.05
C GLY A 331 -23.16 -10.41 23.47
N ILE A 332 -22.48 -9.79 22.51
CA ILE A 332 -21.42 -8.80 22.73
C ILE A 332 -21.70 -7.44 22.04
N GLU A 333 -22.96 -7.13 21.75
CA GLU A 333 -23.34 -5.91 21.02
C GLU A 333 -22.79 -4.64 21.68
N TYR A 334 -22.94 -4.54 23.00
CA TYR A 334 -22.44 -3.35 23.71
C TYR A 334 -20.90 -3.24 23.65
N ALA A 335 -20.20 -4.34 23.77
CA ALA A 335 -18.74 -4.34 23.66
C ALA A 335 -18.26 -3.89 22.26
N PHE A 336 -19.08 -4.14 21.24
CA PHE A 336 -18.79 -3.68 19.89
C PHE A 336 -19.22 -2.22 19.65
N THR A 337 -20.45 -1.86 20.04
CA THR A 337 -21.06 -0.57 19.72
C THR A 337 -20.80 0.53 20.74
N GLU A 338 -20.41 0.17 21.97
CA GLU A 338 -20.33 1.11 23.11
C GLU A 338 -21.65 1.87 23.33
N GLY A 339 -22.78 1.36 22.81
CA GLY A 339 -24.09 2.00 22.83
C GLY A 339 -24.28 3.15 21.82
N LEU A 340 -23.31 3.36 20.91
CA LEU A 340 -23.30 4.45 19.95
C LEU A 340 -23.90 4.02 18.60
N THR A 341 -24.53 4.98 17.92
CA THR A 341 -24.94 4.84 16.52
C THR A 341 -23.81 5.23 15.57
N PRO A 342 -23.89 4.89 14.27
CA PRO A 342 -22.92 5.37 13.27
C PRO A 342 -22.73 6.90 13.28
N MET A 343 -23.83 7.66 13.44
CA MET A 343 -23.74 9.12 13.49
C MET A 343 -23.11 9.65 14.78
N ASP A 344 -23.25 8.94 15.89
CA ASP A 344 -22.55 9.30 17.14
C ASP A 344 -21.04 9.13 16.96
N TYR A 345 -20.59 8.07 16.27
CA TYR A 345 -19.19 7.86 15.92
C TYR A 345 -18.67 8.93 14.95
N VAL A 346 -19.43 9.29 13.92
CA VAL A 346 -19.08 10.38 12.99
C VAL A 346 -18.92 11.69 13.74
N LYS A 347 -19.86 12.02 14.63
CA LYS A 347 -19.82 13.23 15.46
C LYS A 347 -18.64 13.23 16.43
N ALA A 348 -18.39 12.10 17.09
CA ALA A 348 -17.25 11.95 17.99
C ALA A 348 -15.92 12.06 17.27
N ALA A 349 -15.78 11.41 16.09
CA ALA A 349 -14.59 11.48 15.25
C ALA A 349 -14.30 12.91 14.79
N TYR A 350 -15.33 13.64 14.36
CA TYR A 350 -15.18 15.06 14.01
C TYR A 350 -14.74 15.91 15.20
N ASN A 351 -15.41 15.76 16.34
CA ASN A 351 -15.11 16.53 17.55
C ASN A 351 -13.69 16.26 18.10
N ALA A 352 -13.11 15.11 17.82
CA ALA A 352 -11.71 14.77 18.13
C ALA A 352 -10.71 15.42 17.16
N SER A 353 -11.18 15.95 16.03
CA SER A 353 -10.32 16.61 15.04
C SER A 353 -10.03 18.06 15.40
N SER A 354 -8.91 18.59 14.89
CA SER A 354 -8.60 20.01 15.06
C SER A 354 -9.59 20.95 14.36
N ALA A 355 -10.35 20.47 13.38
CA ALA A 355 -11.37 21.26 12.70
C ALA A 355 -12.53 21.68 13.62
N ALA A 356 -12.82 20.88 14.64
CA ALA A 356 -13.90 21.16 15.57
C ALA A 356 -13.66 22.40 16.44
N LYS A 357 -12.41 22.87 16.55
CA LYS A 357 -12.06 24.08 17.31
C LYS A 357 -12.72 25.34 16.73
N ASP A 358 -12.75 25.43 15.39
CA ASP A 358 -13.21 26.62 14.67
C ASP A 358 -14.57 26.43 14.02
N THR A 359 -15.01 25.20 13.83
CA THR A 359 -16.25 24.87 13.14
C THR A 359 -17.04 23.83 13.93
N PRO A 360 -18.19 24.19 14.55
CA PRO A 360 -19.06 23.24 15.23
C PRO A 360 -19.58 22.16 14.29
N PHE A 361 -19.87 20.94 14.82
CA PHE A 361 -20.28 19.79 14.04
C PHE A 361 -21.47 20.07 13.11
N GLU A 362 -22.51 20.72 13.60
CA GLU A 362 -23.75 21.00 12.84
C GLU A 362 -23.47 21.91 11.65
N LYS A 363 -22.57 22.90 11.81
CA LYS A 363 -22.11 23.76 10.70
C LYS A 363 -21.29 22.96 9.69
N PHE A 364 -20.31 22.19 10.16
CA PHE A 364 -19.52 21.29 9.32
C PHE A 364 -20.41 20.34 8.51
N TRP A 365 -21.34 19.65 9.22
CA TRP A 365 -22.21 18.69 8.56
C TRP A 365 -23.11 19.34 7.51
N LYS A 366 -23.62 20.55 7.78
CA LYS A 366 -24.41 21.33 6.83
C LYS A 366 -23.59 21.74 5.60
N GLU A 367 -22.41 22.30 5.79
CA GLU A 367 -21.54 22.84 4.74
C GLU A 367 -20.80 21.74 3.97
N GLY A 368 -20.63 20.56 4.56
CA GLY A 368 -19.99 19.41 3.92
C GLY A 368 -18.48 19.35 4.09
N MET A 369 -17.84 20.43 4.54
CA MET A 369 -16.39 20.49 4.72
C MET A 369 -16.02 21.46 5.84
N ALA A 370 -14.95 21.14 6.59
CA ALA A 370 -14.26 22.06 7.48
C ALA A 370 -12.77 22.11 7.15
N ARG A 371 -12.13 23.25 7.41
CA ARG A 371 -10.70 23.47 7.16
C ARG A 371 -9.92 23.48 8.46
N ILE A 372 -8.69 22.98 8.41
CA ILE A 372 -7.68 23.11 9.46
C ILE A 372 -6.55 23.95 8.83
N PRO A 373 -6.26 25.14 9.39
CA PRO A 373 -5.25 26.02 8.82
C PRO A 373 -3.88 25.36 8.70
N VAL A 374 -3.22 25.55 7.56
CA VAL A 374 -1.83 25.14 7.35
C VAL A 374 -0.91 26.33 7.61
N PRO A 375 -0.01 26.25 8.61
CA PRO A 375 0.90 27.32 8.89
C PRO A 375 1.79 27.67 7.68
N PRO A 376 2.07 28.95 7.39
CA PRO A 376 2.90 29.33 6.24
C PRO A 376 4.30 28.68 6.26
N GLU A 377 4.88 28.46 7.42
CA GLU A 377 6.16 27.81 7.62
C GLU A 377 6.16 26.32 7.22
N ALA A 378 5.02 25.65 7.31
CA ALA A 378 4.89 24.26 6.88
C ALA A 378 5.19 24.07 5.38
N ARG A 379 4.98 25.11 4.56
CA ARG A 379 5.34 25.11 3.13
C ARG A 379 6.86 25.17 2.89
N LYS A 380 7.64 25.54 3.91
CA LYS A 380 9.10 25.58 3.88
C LYS A 380 9.75 24.34 4.46
N TRP A 381 8.93 23.39 4.95
CA TRP A 381 9.44 22.17 5.54
C TRP A 381 10.26 21.36 4.55
N VAL A 382 11.41 20.88 4.99
CA VAL A 382 12.30 20.01 4.22
C VAL A 382 12.54 18.73 5.02
N ARG A 383 12.25 17.59 4.42
CA ARG A 383 12.45 16.30 5.06
C ARG A 383 13.90 16.12 5.50
N HIS A 384 14.10 15.68 6.75
CA HIS A 384 15.42 15.48 7.37
C HIS A 384 16.29 16.74 7.50
N SER A 385 15.74 17.94 7.34
CA SER A 385 16.52 19.19 7.55
C SER A 385 17.02 19.34 8.98
N GLU A 386 16.22 18.93 9.98
CA GLU A 386 16.59 18.98 11.40
C GLU A 386 17.72 18.00 11.72
N PHE A 387 17.65 16.75 11.19
CA PHE A 387 18.74 15.80 11.28
C PHE A 387 20.02 16.35 10.63
N ARG A 388 19.89 16.99 9.45
CA ARG A 388 21.04 17.59 8.76
C ARG A 388 21.66 18.74 9.56
N ALA A 389 20.85 19.57 10.19
CA ALA A 389 21.33 20.68 11.01
C ALA A 389 22.11 20.16 12.23
N ASP A 390 21.53 19.24 12.97
CA ASP A 390 22.15 18.64 14.17
C ASP A 390 21.72 17.17 14.33
N PRO A 391 22.52 16.20 13.84
CA PRO A 391 22.18 14.78 13.95
C PRO A 391 22.24 14.22 15.37
N ALA A 392 22.94 14.89 16.29
CA ALA A 392 23.00 14.47 17.67
C ALA A 392 21.72 14.85 18.42
N LYS A 393 21.19 16.04 18.13
CA LYS A 393 19.94 16.52 18.72
C LYS A 393 18.71 15.90 18.07
N ASN A 394 18.76 15.61 16.78
CA ASN A 394 17.66 15.06 16.00
C ASN A 394 18.08 13.72 15.32
N PRO A 395 18.41 12.67 16.11
CA PRO A 395 18.85 11.41 15.54
C PRO A 395 17.74 10.74 14.73
N LEU A 396 18.11 9.92 13.76
CA LEU A 396 17.17 9.04 13.07
C LEU A 396 16.76 7.86 13.95
N HIS A 397 15.61 7.27 13.67
CA HIS A 397 15.12 6.07 14.35
C HIS A 397 15.83 4.77 13.89
N THR A 398 17.12 4.85 13.64
CA THR A 398 18.01 3.72 13.36
C THR A 398 18.80 3.35 14.61
N THR A 399 19.39 2.18 14.64
CA THR A 399 20.20 1.73 15.79
C THR A 399 21.39 2.68 16.07
N SER A 400 21.96 3.26 15.03
CA SER A 400 23.09 4.20 15.12
C SER A 400 22.65 5.66 15.32
N GLY A 401 21.39 6.00 15.20
CA GLY A 401 20.90 7.37 15.11
C GLY A 401 21.27 8.09 13.81
N LYS A 402 22.00 7.44 12.89
CA LYS A 402 22.48 7.95 11.60
C LYS A 402 21.90 7.14 10.44
N ILE A 403 22.24 7.53 9.20
CA ILE A 403 21.92 6.74 8.02
C ILE A 403 22.85 5.53 7.97
N GLU A 404 22.27 4.33 7.98
CA GLU A 404 23.02 3.08 7.95
C GLU A 404 23.23 2.63 6.49
N MET A 405 24.41 2.91 5.93
CA MET A 405 24.82 2.39 4.62
C MET A 405 25.12 0.87 4.71
N TYR A 406 25.37 0.40 5.91
CA TYR A 406 25.45 -0.99 6.32
C TYR A 406 24.76 -1.12 7.69
N SER A 407 23.86 -2.10 7.83
CA SER A 407 23.11 -2.33 9.07
C SER A 407 23.66 -3.51 9.86
N SER A 408 24.23 -3.25 11.03
CA SER A 408 24.66 -4.28 11.95
C SER A 408 23.48 -5.08 12.54
N THR A 409 22.28 -4.51 12.54
CA THR A 409 21.06 -5.20 12.99
C THR A 409 20.68 -6.30 12.03
N ILE A 410 20.68 -6.01 10.71
CA ILE A 410 20.38 -7.01 9.68
C ILE A 410 21.49 -8.05 9.59
N ASP A 411 22.75 -7.63 9.73
CA ASP A 411 23.90 -8.55 9.72
C ASP A 411 23.77 -9.67 10.78
N LYS A 412 23.36 -9.30 11.98
CA LYS A 412 23.14 -10.27 13.09
C LYS A 412 22.03 -11.29 12.81
N LEU A 413 21.08 -10.97 11.95
CA LEU A 413 20.00 -11.90 11.59
C LEU A 413 20.47 -13.02 10.66
N ASN A 414 21.59 -12.82 9.98
CA ASN A 414 22.21 -13.78 9.06
C ASN A 414 21.22 -14.42 8.06
N ILE A 415 20.43 -13.58 7.41
CA ILE A 415 19.42 -14.02 6.43
C ILE A 415 20.08 -14.06 5.04
N PRO A 416 20.14 -15.24 4.38
CA PRO A 416 20.94 -15.42 3.16
C PRO A 416 20.59 -14.47 2.01
N ASP A 417 19.31 -14.17 1.84
CA ASP A 417 18.77 -13.32 0.75
C ASP A 417 18.46 -11.88 1.19
N MET A 418 18.97 -11.49 2.39
CA MET A 418 18.85 -10.13 2.90
C MET A 418 20.20 -9.67 3.47
N PRO A 419 21.14 -9.27 2.62
CA PRO A 419 22.44 -8.78 3.05
C PRO A 419 22.32 -7.48 3.86
N PRO A 420 23.30 -7.19 4.74
CA PRO A 420 23.26 -6.03 5.65
C PRO A 420 23.56 -4.68 4.98
N MET A 421 23.63 -4.63 3.67
CA MET A 421 23.76 -3.43 2.83
C MET A 421 23.18 -3.70 1.45
N PRO A 422 22.90 -2.67 0.64
CA PRO A 422 22.39 -2.90 -0.71
C PRO A 422 23.40 -3.66 -1.54
N LYS A 423 22.99 -4.85 -2.00
CA LYS A 423 23.73 -5.69 -2.94
C LYS A 423 22.87 -6.02 -4.15
N TRP A 424 23.51 -6.23 -5.29
CA TRP A 424 22.84 -6.83 -6.43
C TRP A 424 22.62 -8.31 -6.17
N LEU A 425 21.38 -8.68 -6.10
CA LEU A 425 20.91 -10.06 -6.03
C LEU A 425 20.08 -10.33 -7.27
N GLU A 426 20.40 -11.37 -8.00
CA GLU A 426 19.71 -11.71 -9.22
C GLU A 426 18.27 -12.12 -8.93
N PRO A 427 17.27 -11.48 -9.56
CA PRO A 427 15.88 -11.90 -9.38
C PRO A 427 15.63 -13.29 -9.95
N GLY A 428 14.75 -14.06 -9.31
CA GLY A 428 14.42 -15.40 -9.77
C GLY A 428 13.70 -15.45 -11.13
N GLU A 429 13.07 -14.35 -11.52
CA GLU A 429 12.43 -14.15 -12.83
C GLU A 429 12.75 -12.73 -13.32
N TRP A 430 13.50 -12.61 -14.40
CA TRP A 430 13.82 -11.33 -15.03
C TRP A 430 14.37 -11.56 -16.45
N LEU A 431 14.55 -10.51 -17.24
CA LEU A 431 14.99 -10.66 -18.65
C LEU A 431 16.36 -11.30 -18.79
N GLY A 432 17.25 -11.21 -17.78
CA GLY A 432 18.58 -11.82 -17.83
C GLY A 432 18.56 -13.34 -17.77
N ASN A 433 17.50 -13.97 -17.23
CA ASN A 433 17.32 -15.42 -17.21
C ASN A 433 16.08 -15.90 -17.98
N ALA A 434 15.42 -15.01 -18.73
CA ALA A 434 14.27 -15.34 -19.56
C ALA A 434 14.70 -16.18 -20.78
N ARG A 435 13.85 -17.14 -21.16
CA ARG A 435 14.03 -17.90 -22.40
C ARG A 435 13.65 -17.04 -23.62
N LYS A 436 14.17 -17.37 -24.76
CA LYS A 436 13.79 -16.71 -26.02
C LYS A 436 12.27 -16.75 -26.22
N GLY A 437 11.67 -15.61 -26.50
CA GLY A 437 10.22 -15.45 -26.68
C GLY A 437 9.43 -15.24 -25.36
N GLN A 438 10.09 -15.14 -24.22
CA GLN A 438 9.47 -14.72 -22.97
C GLN A 438 9.64 -13.21 -22.78
N VAL A 439 8.69 -12.62 -22.06
CA VAL A 439 8.64 -11.21 -21.74
C VAL A 439 8.51 -11.00 -20.24
N HIS A 440 9.03 -9.89 -19.75
CA HIS A 440 8.80 -9.45 -18.37
C HIS A 440 7.46 -8.71 -18.29
N VAL A 441 6.58 -9.16 -17.39
CA VAL A 441 5.27 -8.54 -17.20
C VAL A 441 5.34 -7.56 -16.02
N VAL A 442 5.23 -6.27 -16.31
CA VAL A 442 5.05 -5.24 -15.27
C VAL A 442 3.58 -4.99 -15.03
N SER A 443 3.20 -4.82 -13.76
CA SER A 443 1.81 -4.69 -13.35
C SER A 443 1.56 -3.36 -12.64
N PRO A 444 1.35 -2.27 -13.39
CA PRO A 444 1.05 -0.97 -12.80
C PRO A 444 -0.41 -0.89 -12.34
N HIS A 445 -0.67 0.07 -11.43
CA HIS A 445 -2.04 0.47 -11.12
C HIS A 445 -2.79 0.90 -12.37
N PRO A 446 -4.10 0.61 -12.46
CA PRO A 446 -4.91 0.99 -13.61
C PRO A 446 -5.13 2.51 -13.68
N TYR A 447 -5.32 3.01 -14.92
CA TYR A 447 -5.58 4.43 -15.15
C TYR A 447 -7.05 4.80 -14.97
N TRP A 448 -7.97 3.89 -15.34
CA TRP A 448 -9.40 4.16 -15.43
C TRP A 448 -10.22 3.65 -14.22
N ARG A 449 -9.57 3.02 -13.27
CA ARG A 449 -10.18 2.49 -12.05
C ARG A 449 -9.16 2.51 -10.90
N LEU A 450 -9.62 2.33 -9.67
CA LEU A 450 -8.76 2.21 -8.51
C LEU A 450 -8.63 0.73 -8.13
N HIS A 451 -7.45 0.14 -8.33
CA HIS A 451 -7.22 -1.29 -8.11
C HIS A 451 -8.30 -2.15 -8.81
N SER A 452 -9.01 -2.99 -8.07
CA SER A 452 -10.13 -3.79 -8.58
C SER A 452 -11.49 -3.07 -8.52
N GLN A 453 -11.57 -1.87 -7.94
CA GLN A 453 -12.81 -1.11 -7.86
C GLN A 453 -13.19 -0.58 -9.25
N MET A 454 -14.50 -0.56 -9.52
CA MET A 454 -15.06 -0.06 -10.80
C MET A 454 -14.63 -0.87 -12.04
N ASN A 455 -14.03 -2.07 -11.87
CA ASN A 455 -13.72 -2.93 -13.02
C ASN A 455 -14.98 -3.39 -13.75
N ASN A 456 -16.13 -3.44 -13.06
CA ASN A 456 -17.46 -3.74 -13.61
C ASN A 456 -18.14 -2.54 -14.29
N SER A 457 -17.56 -1.34 -14.25
CA SER A 457 -18.18 -0.17 -14.86
C SER A 457 -18.16 -0.24 -16.40
N ALA A 458 -19.28 -0.52 -17.02
CA ALA A 458 -19.41 -0.58 -18.48
C ALA A 458 -18.98 0.72 -19.16
N ARG A 459 -19.27 1.88 -18.54
CA ARG A 459 -18.86 3.20 -19.03
C ARG A 459 -17.35 3.36 -19.09
N LEU A 460 -16.64 2.94 -18.03
CA LEU A 460 -15.17 3.04 -17.98
C LEU A 460 -14.53 2.01 -18.91
N ARG A 461 -15.02 0.78 -18.91
CA ARG A 461 -14.48 -0.31 -19.74
C ARG A 461 -14.48 0.01 -21.24
N LYS A 462 -15.52 0.67 -21.75
CA LYS A 462 -15.57 1.15 -23.15
C LYS A 462 -14.38 2.02 -23.54
N ARG A 463 -13.70 2.67 -22.59
CA ARG A 463 -12.60 3.58 -22.84
C ARG A 463 -11.24 2.89 -22.99
N TYR A 464 -11.06 1.71 -22.39
CA TYR A 464 -9.73 1.11 -22.31
C TYR A 464 -9.64 -0.36 -22.73
N THR A 465 -10.71 -1.12 -22.65
CA THR A 465 -10.66 -2.56 -22.97
C THR A 465 -10.47 -2.80 -24.46
N VAL A 466 -9.93 -3.96 -24.79
CA VAL A 466 -9.80 -4.49 -26.15
C VAL A 466 -10.61 -5.76 -26.24
N GLN A 467 -11.59 -5.80 -27.14
CA GLN A 467 -12.51 -6.94 -27.24
C GLN A 467 -13.03 -7.42 -25.88
N THR A 468 -13.47 -6.47 -25.04
CA THR A 468 -13.96 -6.64 -23.66
C THR A 468 -12.93 -7.07 -22.61
N ARG A 469 -11.65 -7.28 -22.94
CA ARG A 469 -10.59 -7.76 -22.05
C ARG A 469 -9.65 -6.63 -21.63
N GLU A 470 -8.90 -6.85 -20.57
CA GLU A 470 -7.87 -5.89 -20.12
C GLU A 470 -6.81 -5.70 -21.21
N PRO A 471 -6.30 -4.48 -21.40
CA PRO A 471 -5.30 -4.18 -22.42
C PRO A 471 -3.92 -4.65 -21.96
N LEU A 472 -3.17 -5.26 -22.88
CA LEU A 472 -1.77 -5.55 -22.77
C LEU A 472 -0.98 -4.56 -23.63
N VAL A 473 -0.19 -3.69 -23.00
CA VAL A 473 0.73 -2.84 -23.76
C VAL A 473 1.96 -3.65 -24.13
N ILE A 474 2.29 -3.69 -25.42
CA ILE A 474 3.39 -4.45 -26.01
C ILE A 474 4.18 -3.58 -26.97
N SER A 475 5.51 -3.77 -27.07
CA SER A 475 6.35 -3.04 -28.01
C SER A 475 6.04 -3.41 -29.48
N GLU A 476 6.28 -2.49 -30.39
CA GLU A 476 6.16 -2.75 -31.85
C GLU A 476 7.06 -3.93 -32.28
N GLU A 477 8.25 -4.04 -31.69
CA GLU A 477 9.19 -5.10 -31.97
C GLU A 477 8.69 -6.47 -31.52
N ASP A 478 8.23 -6.59 -30.27
CA ASP A 478 7.70 -7.84 -29.72
C ASP A 478 6.39 -8.24 -30.41
N ALA A 479 5.53 -7.29 -30.73
CA ALA A 479 4.28 -7.53 -31.46
C ALA A 479 4.58 -8.13 -32.85
N LYS A 480 5.49 -7.52 -33.59
CA LYS A 480 5.94 -8.01 -34.90
C LYS A 480 6.58 -9.40 -34.81
N ALA A 481 7.44 -9.63 -33.81
CA ALA A 481 8.12 -10.92 -33.62
C ALA A 481 7.16 -12.07 -33.34
N ASN A 482 5.98 -11.78 -32.73
CA ASN A 482 4.96 -12.76 -32.37
C ASN A 482 3.73 -12.74 -33.31
N GLY A 483 3.77 -12.01 -34.43
CA GLY A 483 2.64 -11.92 -35.37
C GLY A 483 1.39 -11.28 -34.78
N ILE A 484 1.54 -10.39 -33.80
CA ILE A 484 0.46 -9.69 -33.07
C ILE A 484 0.28 -8.31 -33.68
N GLN A 485 -0.98 -7.92 -33.91
CA GLN A 485 -1.39 -6.60 -34.35
C GLN A 485 -2.14 -5.87 -33.21
N ASP A 486 -2.24 -4.55 -33.30
CA ASP A 486 -3.04 -3.77 -32.36
C ASP A 486 -4.51 -4.24 -32.42
N GLY A 487 -5.10 -4.49 -31.27
CA GLY A 487 -6.46 -5.02 -31.15
C GLY A 487 -6.58 -6.54 -31.18
N ASP A 488 -5.53 -7.30 -31.46
CA ASP A 488 -5.54 -8.77 -31.39
C ASP A 488 -5.72 -9.27 -29.98
N LEU A 489 -6.31 -10.46 -29.81
CA LEU A 489 -6.29 -11.18 -28.56
C LEU A 489 -4.94 -11.92 -28.42
N VAL A 490 -4.42 -11.87 -27.19
CA VAL A 490 -3.13 -12.43 -26.82
C VAL A 490 -3.28 -13.31 -25.60
N GLU A 491 -2.59 -14.44 -25.59
CA GLU A 491 -2.42 -15.26 -24.40
C GLU A 491 -1.04 -15.03 -23.81
N LEU A 492 -1.00 -14.63 -22.53
CA LEU A 492 0.19 -14.69 -21.70
C LEU A 492 0.09 -15.92 -20.81
N TYR A 493 1.17 -16.71 -20.69
CA TYR A 493 1.17 -17.94 -19.91
C TYR A 493 2.55 -18.27 -19.35
N ASN A 494 2.54 -18.99 -18.25
CA ASN A 494 3.70 -19.62 -17.63
C ASN A 494 3.26 -20.88 -16.86
N ASP A 495 4.15 -21.47 -16.07
CA ASP A 495 3.85 -22.70 -15.33
C ASP A 495 2.77 -22.55 -14.26
N ARG A 496 2.41 -21.33 -13.87
CA ARG A 496 1.37 -21.03 -12.88
C ARG A 496 -0.02 -20.90 -13.48
N GLY A 497 -0.12 -20.45 -14.71
CA GLY A 497 -1.41 -20.27 -15.37
C GLY A 497 -1.34 -19.50 -16.68
N ALA A 498 -2.52 -19.08 -17.16
CA ALA A 498 -2.64 -18.30 -18.39
C ALA A 498 -3.75 -17.25 -18.29
N VAL A 499 -3.55 -16.14 -19.03
CA VAL A 499 -4.53 -15.06 -19.14
C VAL A 499 -4.73 -14.65 -20.58
N VAL A 500 -5.97 -14.31 -20.95
CA VAL A 500 -6.33 -13.77 -22.26
C VAL A 500 -6.55 -12.27 -22.13
N VAL A 501 -5.84 -11.50 -22.93
CA VAL A 501 -5.77 -10.04 -22.92
C VAL A 501 -5.89 -9.47 -24.32
N GLY A 502 -6.10 -8.18 -24.47
CA GLY A 502 -6.14 -7.53 -25.78
C GLY A 502 -4.90 -6.68 -26.02
N ALA A 503 -4.24 -6.84 -27.16
CA ALA A 503 -3.03 -6.10 -27.49
C ALA A 503 -3.28 -4.60 -27.71
N ARG A 504 -2.38 -3.78 -27.14
CA ARG A 504 -2.14 -2.38 -27.47
C ARG A 504 -0.69 -2.22 -27.85
N VAL A 505 -0.43 -2.15 -29.16
CA VAL A 505 0.93 -1.99 -29.69
C VAL A 505 1.39 -0.55 -29.49
N SER A 506 2.59 -0.36 -28.94
CA SER A 506 3.09 0.95 -28.55
C SER A 506 4.61 1.07 -28.67
N LYS A 507 5.08 2.23 -29.14
CA LYS A 507 6.49 2.63 -29.08
C LYS A 507 6.95 3.11 -27.67
N HIS A 508 6.01 3.24 -26.74
CA HIS A 508 6.24 3.79 -25.41
C HIS A 508 6.52 2.71 -24.34
N ILE A 509 6.86 1.52 -24.77
CA ILE A 509 7.35 0.44 -23.91
C ILE A 509 8.60 -0.19 -24.55
N MET A 510 9.56 -0.60 -23.73
CA MET A 510 10.78 -1.22 -24.24
C MET A 510 10.53 -2.66 -24.71
N PRO A 511 11.28 -3.15 -25.72
CA PRO A 511 11.23 -4.55 -26.12
C PRO A 511 11.56 -5.51 -24.96
N GLY A 512 10.95 -6.69 -24.96
CA GLY A 512 11.06 -7.70 -23.91
C GLY A 512 10.19 -7.41 -22.66
N VAL A 513 9.48 -6.27 -22.62
CA VAL A 513 8.59 -5.92 -21.52
C VAL A 513 7.18 -5.71 -22.02
N VAL A 514 6.22 -6.24 -21.30
CA VAL A 514 4.79 -5.96 -21.50
C VAL A 514 4.15 -5.39 -20.22
N SER A 515 3.12 -4.57 -20.37
CA SER A 515 2.44 -3.95 -19.23
C SER A 515 0.99 -4.40 -19.20
N LEU A 516 0.61 -5.05 -18.10
CA LEU A 516 -0.75 -5.52 -17.82
C LEU A 516 -1.19 -4.98 -16.46
N GLN A 517 -2.23 -4.14 -16.46
CA GLN A 517 -2.71 -3.48 -15.24
C GLN A 517 -3.28 -4.50 -14.24
N GLU A 518 -3.02 -4.26 -12.95
CA GLU A 518 -3.52 -5.09 -11.86
C GLU A 518 -5.04 -4.92 -11.61
N GLY A 519 -5.65 -5.82 -10.83
CA GLY A 519 -6.97 -5.64 -10.25
C GLY A 519 -8.15 -6.00 -11.16
N ALA A 520 -7.96 -6.67 -12.29
CA ALA A 520 -9.08 -7.24 -13.05
C ALA A 520 -9.85 -8.26 -12.22
N TRP A 521 -11.14 -8.43 -12.50
CA TRP A 521 -11.93 -9.49 -11.84
C TRP A 521 -11.73 -10.82 -12.55
N PRO A 522 -11.52 -11.91 -11.79
CA PRO A 522 -11.27 -13.22 -12.38
C PRO A 522 -12.50 -13.80 -13.09
N GLN A 523 -12.25 -14.43 -14.22
CA GLN A 523 -13.21 -15.32 -14.88
C GLN A 523 -12.41 -16.34 -15.69
N LEU A 524 -12.55 -17.60 -15.35
CA LEU A 524 -11.90 -18.68 -16.09
C LEU A 524 -12.75 -19.07 -17.31
N ASP A 525 -12.08 -19.34 -18.43
CA ASP A 525 -12.67 -19.97 -19.61
C ASP A 525 -12.69 -21.51 -19.47
N SER A 526 -13.20 -22.21 -20.47
CA SER A 526 -13.28 -23.68 -20.50
C SER A 526 -11.91 -24.37 -20.50
N LYS A 527 -10.83 -23.63 -20.74
CA LYS A 527 -9.43 -24.12 -20.74
C LYS A 527 -8.69 -23.75 -19.43
N GLY A 528 -9.36 -23.14 -18.47
CA GLY A 528 -8.78 -22.71 -17.20
C GLY A 528 -7.96 -21.43 -17.29
N ARG A 529 -8.02 -20.69 -18.40
CA ARG A 529 -7.32 -19.40 -18.57
C ARG A 529 -8.20 -18.26 -18.02
N CYS A 530 -7.61 -17.24 -17.42
CA CYS A 530 -8.38 -16.06 -17.04
C CYS A 530 -8.74 -15.22 -18.27
N ASN A 531 -10.01 -15.24 -18.67
CA ASN A 531 -10.53 -14.60 -19.87
C ASN A 531 -10.76 -13.07 -19.71
N ASN A 532 -10.45 -12.49 -18.57
CA ASN A 532 -10.52 -11.05 -18.30
C ASN A 532 -9.15 -10.38 -18.08
N GLY A 533 -8.05 -11.15 -18.15
CA GLY A 533 -6.71 -10.60 -18.08
C GLY A 533 -6.22 -10.27 -16.66
N LEU A 534 -6.60 -11.02 -15.63
CA LEU A 534 -6.07 -10.84 -14.28
C LEU A 534 -4.67 -11.44 -14.17
N ILE A 535 -3.66 -10.57 -14.08
CA ILE A 535 -2.24 -10.96 -14.02
C ILE A 535 -1.90 -11.93 -12.88
N ASN A 536 -2.64 -11.91 -11.79
CA ASN A 536 -2.34 -12.70 -10.60
C ASN A 536 -2.40 -14.23 -10.82
N PHE A 537 -2.90 -14.69 -11.94
CA PHE A 537 -2.75 -16.09 -12.38
C PHE A 537 -1.32 -16.40 -12.89
N LEU A 538 -0.51 -15.36 -13.16
CA LEU A 538 0.87 -15.50 -13.66
C LEU A 538 1.92 -15.16 -12.60
N THR A 539 1.56 -14.43 -11.55
CA THR A 539 2.50 -14.00 -10.51
C THR A 539 2.89 -15.15 -9.58
N SER A 540 4.08 -15.07 -9.01
CA SER A 540 4.63 -16.10 -8.11
C SER A 540 4.31 -15.78 -6.65
N SER A 541 4.06 -16.80 -5.84
CA SER A 541 4.02 -16.70 -4.38
C SER A 541 5.41 -16.51 -3.73
N ARG A 542 6.47 -16.32 -4.54
CA ARG A 542 7.80 -15.96 -4.06
C ARG A 542 7.74 -14.67 -3.24
N ARG A 543 8.52 -14.60 -2.20
CA ARG A 543 8.67 -13.42 -1.33
C ARG A 543 9.84 -12.54 -1.76
N SER A 544 9.82 -11.26 -1.36
CA SER A 544 10.90 -10.31 -1.67
C SER A 544 12.24 -10.75 -1.06
N SER A 545 12.23 -11.17 0.20
CA SER A 545 13.36 -11.72 0.94
C SER A 545 12.89 -12.56 2.13
N GLY A 546 13.81 -13.22 2.82
CA GLY A 546 13.54 -13.89 4.10
C GLY A 546 13.23 -12.94 5.26
N LEU A 547 13.55 -11.64 5.14
CA LEU A 547 13.30 -10.65 6.18
C LEU A 547 11.91 -10.04 6.07
N THR A 548 11.65 -9.24 5.03
CA THR A 548 10.40 -8.47 4.92
C THR A 548 9.26 -9.28 4.33
N GLN A 549 9.56 -10.26 3.51
CA GLN A 549 8.60 -11.21 2.95
C GLN A 549 7.41 -10.54 2.24
N ALA A 550 7.68 -9.46 1.52
CA ALA A 550 6.67 -8.78 0.74
C ALA A 550 6.27 -9.58 -0.52
N THR A 551 5.14 -9.21 -1.11
CA THR A 551 4.69 -9.77 -2.39
C THR A 551 5.56 -9.30 -3.56
N THR A 552 5.69 -10.10 -4.61
CA THR A 552 6.62 -9.85 -5.74
C THR A 552 5.92 -9.79 -7.10
N ALA A 553 4.77 -9.10 -7.15
CA ALA A 553 3.93 -9.02 -8.36
C ALA A 553 4.66 -8.48 -9.61
N ASN A 554 5.70 -7.66 -9.42
CA ASN A 554 6.50 -7.09 -10.51
C ASN A 554 7.76 -7.92 -10.86
N THR A 555 7.84 -9.15 -10.36
CA THR A 555 8.84 -10.15 -10.76
C THR A 555 8.10 -11.31 -11.42
N CYS A 556 7.80 -11.16 -12.71
CA CYS A 556 6.98 -12.10 -13.44
C CYS A 556 7.47 -12.21 -14.89
N ILE A 557 7.85 -13.43 -15.29
CA ILE A 557 8.17 -13.78 -16.69
C ILE A 557 7.03 -14.64 -17.23
N ALA A 558 6.63 -14.35 -18.47
CA ALA A 558 5.61 -15.11 -19.17
C ALA A 558 5.99 -15.31 -20.66
N SER A 559 5.49 -16.38 -21.25
CA SER A 559 5.47 -16.57 -22.68
C SER A 559 4.28 -15.87 -23.30
N ILE A 560 4.39 -15.45 -24.55
CA ILE A 560 3.36 -14.71 -25.26
C ILE A 560 3.05 -15.36 -26.60
N ARG A 561 1.76 -15.42 -26.96
CA ARG A 561 1.33 -15.83 -28.30
C ARG A 561 0.01 -15.18 -28.69
N LYS A 562 -0.26 -15.07 -29.99
CA LYS A 562 -1.59 -14.66 -30.49
C LYS A 562 -2.63 -15.69 -30.04
N CYS A 563 -3.74 -15.24 -29.49
CA CYS A 563 -4.84 -16.08 -29.05
C CYS A 563 -5.91 -16.15 -30.15
N THR A 564 -6.09 -17.31 -30.77
CA THR A 564 -7.04 -17.52 -31.88
C THR A 564 -8.29 -18.31 -31.42
N ASP A 565 -8.29 -18.77 -30.17
CA ASP A 565 -9.26 -19.68 -29.60
C ASP A 565 -9.91 -19.18 -28.32
N ALA A 566 -9.96 -17.86 -28.15
CA ALA A 566 -10.64 -17.19 -27.05
C ALA A 566 -12.18 -17.31 -27.18
N ASP A 567 -12.89 -17.30 -26.05
CA ASP A 567 -14.34 -17.31 -26.05
C ASP A 567 -14.90 -16.12 -26.84
N PRO A 568 -15.72 -16.35 -27.88
CA PRO A 568 -16.20 -15.30 -28.77
C PRO A 568 -17.13 -14.29 -28.09
N GLY A 569 -17.78 -14.67 -26.98
CA GLY A 569 -18.67 -13.83 -26.19
C GLY A 569 -17.95 -12.80 -25.29
N GLY A 570 -16.61 -12.76 -25.31
CA GLY A 570 -15.83 -11.90 -24.43
C GLY A 570 -15.79 -12.36 -22.96
N THR A 571 -15.51 -11.43 -22.05
CA THR A 571 -15.49 -11.75 -20.63
C THR A 571 -16.90 -11.76 -20.02
N LYS A 572 -17.14 -12.70 -19.13
CA LYS A 572 -18.33 -12.79 -18.27
C LYS A 572 -18.02 -12.48 -16.80
N ALA A 573 -16.88 -11.86 -16.55
CA ALA A 573 -16.42 -11.54 -15.18
C ALA A 573 -17.41 -10.68 -14.39
N PHE A 574 -18.34 -10.01 -15.06
CA PHE A 574 -19.28 -9.06 -14.46
C PHE A 574 -20.73 -9.57 -14.43
N ASP A 575 -21.00 -10.71 -15.02
CA ASP A 575 -22.34 -11.31 -14.98
C ASP A 575 -22.61 -11.75 -13.53
N PRO A 576 -23.79 -11.46 -12.96
CA PRO A 576 -24.10 -11.90 -11.61
C PRO A 576 -24.18 -13.43 -11.58
N PRO A 577 -23.74 -14.06 -10.47
CA PRO A 577 -23.95 -15.50 -10.29
C PRO A 577 -25.45 -15.80 -10.13
N LYS A 578 -25.83 -17.07 -10.34
CA LYS A 578 -27.17 -17.51 -10.01
C LYS A 578 -27.35 -17.41 -8.49
N ILE A 579 -28.28 -16.57 -8.07
CA ILE A 579 -28.62 -16.42 -6.67
C ILE A 579 -29.68 -17.43 -6.30
N VAL A 580 -29.41 -18.27 -5.31
CA VAL A 580 -30.38 -19.10 -4.66
C VAL A 580 -30.87 -18.37 -3.42
N LYS A 581 -32.11 -17.90 -3.41
CA LYS A 581 -32.71 -17.29 -2.23
C LYS A 581 -32.87 -18.36 -1.14
N SER A 582 -32.46 -17.96 0.07
CA SER A 582 -32.72 -18.80 1.24
C SER A 582 -34.23 -18.86 1.54
N ASP A 583 -34.75 -20.03 1.79
CA ASP A 583 -36.12 -20.18 2.27
C ASP A 583 -36.28 -19.92 3.77
N VAL A 584 -35.16 -19.56 4.45
CA VAL A 584 -35.16 -19.17 5.86
C VAL A 584 -35.86 -17.83 5.98
N LYS A 585 -37.05 -17.85 6.59
CA LYS A 585 -37.78 -16.64 6.96
C LYS A 585 -37.02 -15.93 8.10
N PHE A 586 -36.71 -14.71 7.87
CA PHE A 586 -36.09 -13.84 8.87
C PHE A 586 -37.16 -13.53 9.96
N ASP A 587 -36.94 -13.99 11.18
CA ASP A 587 -37.81 -13.63 12.31
C ASP A 587 -37.27 -12.30 12.91
N GLU A 588 -37.89 -11.18 12.51
CA GLU A 588 -37.55 -9.86 13.01
C GLU A 588 -37.65 -9.75 14.55
N LYS A 589 -38.52 -10.54 15.20
CA LYS A 589 -38.62 -10.58 16.66
C LYS A 589 -37.43 -11.28 17.31
N PHE A 590 -36.88 -12.30 16.67
CA PHE A 590 -35.71 -13.03 17.16
C PHE A 590 -34.44 -12.20 16.98
N TYR A 591 -34.35 -11.42 15.89
CA TYR A 591 -33.22 -10.58 15.53
C TYR A 591 -33.48 -9.07 15.74
N GLY A 592 -34.60 -8.72 16.38
CA GLY A 592 -35.11 -7.34 16.44
C GLY A 592 -34.28 -6.39 17.27
N PHE A 593 -34.32 -5.14 16.89
CA PHE A 593 -33.70 -3.99 17.49
C PHE A 593 -33.94 -3.84 19.01
N ASP A 594 -35.08 -4.30 19.51
CA ASP A 594 -35.45 -4.22 20.94
C ASP A 594 -34.53 -5.02 21.86
N ARG A 595 -33.99 -6.15 21.38
CA ARG A 595 -33.06 -6.96 22.18
C ARG A 595 -31.72 -6.29 22.33
N GLY A 596 -31.22 -5.64 21.25
CA GLY A 596 -29.98 -4.87 21.27
C GLY A 596 -30.12 -3.63 22.18
N ALA A 597 -31.25 -2.94 22.14
CA ALA A 597 -31.57 -1.83 23.02
C ALA A 597 -31.62 -2.24 24.48
N ALA A 598 -32.32 -3.34 24.77
CA ALA A 598 -32.42 -3.89 26.13
C ALA A 598 -31.07 -4.37 26.69
N LEU A 599 -30.22 -4.98 25.83
CA LEU A 599 -28.85 -5.38 26.19
C LEU A 599 -27.96 -4.17 26.43
N ARG A 600 -28.08 -3.11 25.63
CA ARG A 600 -27.37 -1.85 25.82
C ARG A 600 -27.75 -1.20 27.15
N GLU A 601 -29.03 -1.09 27.40
CA GLU A 601 -29.57 -0.50 28.62
C GLU A 601 -29.13 -1.27 29.88
N LYS A 602 -29.18 -2.61 29.82
CA LYS A 602 -28.73 -3.49 30.88
C LYS A 602 -27.20 -3.41 31.10
N SER A 603 -26.40 -3.36 30.05
CA SER A 603 -24.92 -3.23 30.12
C SER A 603 -24.53 -1.85 30.66
N MET A 604 -25.18 -0.77 30.18
CA MET A 604 -24.93 0.59 30.68
C MET A 604 -25.35 0.74 32.13
N ALA A 605 -26.44 0.11 32.55
CA ALA A 605 -26.90 0.17 33.93
C ALA A 605 -25.89 -0.48 34.89
N SER A 606 -25.17 -1.50 34.45
CA SER A 606 -24.17 -2.22 35.27
C SER A 606 -22.85 -1.49 35.47
N LEU A 607 -22.57 -0.46 34.64
CA LEU A 607 -21.31 0.29 34.72
C LEU A 607 -21.38 1.39 35.78
N SER A 608 -20.28 1.58 36.52
CA SER A 608 -20.11 2.72 37.40
C SER A 608 -20.07 4.04 36.62
N PRO A 609 -20.35 5.19 37.26
CA PRO A 609 -20.24 6.48 36.60
C PRO A 609 -18.86 6.72 35.92
N ALA A 610 -17.80 6.31 36.59
CA ALA A 610 -16.43 6.41 36.05
C ALA A 610 -16.21 5.55 34.80
N GLU A 611 -16.68 4.31 34.82
CA GLU A 611 -16.62 3.42 33.65
C GLU A 611 -17.44 3.95 32.47
N LYS A 612 -18.63 4.50 32.73
CA LYS A 612 -19.45 5.14 31.69
C LYS A 612 -18.71 6.27 31.01
N ILE A 613 -18.10 7.19 31.76
CA ILE A 613 -17.29 8.28 31.19
C ILE A 613 -16.09 7.74 30.49
N TYR A 614 -15.38 6.77 31.08
CA TYR A 614 -14.20 6.16 30.48
C TYR A 614 -14.53 5.51 29.12
N TYR A 615 -15.54 4.64 29.07
CA TYR A 615 -15.94 3.96 27.85
C TYR A 615 -16.62 4.87 26.82
N GLN A 616 -17.30 5.93 27.23
CA GLN A 616 -17.98 6.84 26.31
C GLN A 616 -17.10 7.96 25.76
N ARG A 617 -16.06 8.37 26.49
CA ARG A 617 -15.26 9.55 26.16
C ARG A 617 -13.80 9.24 25.89
N CYS A 618 -13.18 8.43 26.75
CA CYS A 618 -11.73 8.20 26.64
C CYS A 618 -11.37 7.16 25.59
N THR A 619 -12.31 6.30 25.19
CA THR A 619 -12.06 5.22 24.23
C THR A 619 -12.43 5.58 22.78
N VAL A 620 -12.90 6.80 22.56
CA VAL A 620 -13.28 7.29 21.21
C VAL A 620 -12.09 7.34 20.24
N CYS A 621 -10.88 7.57 20.76
CA CYS A 621 -9.66 7.66 19.94
C CYS A 621 -8.91 6.33 19.81
N HIS A 622 -9.17 5.37 20.66
CA HIS A 622 -8.57 4.03 20.67
C HIS A 622 -9.41 3.11 21.55
N GLY A 623 -9.35 1.81 21.33
CA GLY A 623 -10.08 0.84 22.15
C GLY A 623 -9.84 0.99 23.65
N PRO A 624 -10.77 0.48 24.46
CA PRO A 624 -10.63 0.52 25.91
C PRO A 624 -9.30 -0.14 26.29
N ARG A 625 -8.49 0.60 27.04
CA ARG A 625 -7.28 0.05 27.66
C ARG A 625 -7.70 -0.58 28.98
N ASP A 626 -7.31 -1.81 29.22
CA ASP A 626 -7.45 -2.39 30.55
C ASP A 626 -6.67 -1.51 31.54
N PRO A 627 -7.32 -0.94 32.57
CA PRO A 627 -6.63 -0.13 33.55
C PRO A 627 -5.41 -0.83 34.19
N GLY A 628 -5.46 -2.15 34.35
CA GLY A 628 -4.36 -2.98 34.82
C GLY A 628 -3.18 -3.13 33.85
N GLN A 629 -3.22 -2.55 32.66
CA GLN A 629 -2.08 -2.55 31.73
C GLN A 629 -0.97 -1.58 32.11
N PHE A 630 -1.29 -0.52 32.84
CA PHE A 630 -0.35 0.54 33.17
C PHE A 630 -0.27 0.72 34.67
N THR A 631 0.89 1.10 35.15
CA THR A 631 1.11 1.49 36.55
C THR A 631 0.48 2.86 36.84
N GLU A 632 0.24 3.20 38.10
CA GLU A 632 -0.24 4.52 38.48
C GLU A 632 0.59 5.66 37.87
N LYS A 633 1.91 5.55 37.95
CA LYS A 633 2.84 6.53 37.39
C LYS A 633 2.65 6.71 35.86
N GLN A 634 2.41 5.61 35.14
CA GLN A 634 2.15 5.66 33.70
C GLN A 634 0.80 6.30 33.40
N TRP A 635 -0.25 5.98 34.16
CA TRP A 635 -1.55 6.62 34.02
C TRP A 635 -1.50 8.12 34.27
N LEU A 636 -0.82 8.57 35.32
CA LEU A 636 -0.61 9.99 35.59
C LEU A 636 0.11 10.74 34.48
N GLY A 637 1.00 10.05 33.74
CA GLY A 637 1.66 10.62 32.56
C GLY A 637 0.81 10.65 31.29
N ILE A 638 -0.11 9.68 31.13
CA ILE A 638 -0.93 9.50 29.93
C ILE A 638 -2.20 10.36 29.97
N THR A 639 -2.87 10.39 31.14
CA THR A 639 -4.22 10.96 31.29
C THR A 639 -4.34 12.44 30.98
N PRO A 640 -3.38 13.35 31.25
CA PRO A 640 -3.57 14.78 30.92
C PRO A 640 -3.84 15.02 29.44
N SER A 641 -3.08 14.35 28.57
CA SER A 641 -3.28 14.46 27.11
C SER A 641 -4.55 13.76 26.63
N MET A 642 -4.94 12.65 27.27
CA MET A 642 -6.18 11.93 26.98
C MET A 642 -7.41 12.74 27.36
N PHE A 643 -7.43 13.31 28.56
CA PHE A 643 -8.55 14.07 29.08
C PHE A 643 -8.84 15.32 28.24
N GLN A 644 -7.79 16.01 27.82
CA GLN A 644 -7.91 17.15 26.91
C GLN A 644 -8.54 16.73 25.57
N ARG A 645 -8.11 15.60 24.99
CA ARG A 645 -8.63 15.07 23.73
C ARG A 645 -10.08 14.57 23.85
N ALA A 646 -10.41 13.97 24.98
CA ALA A 646 -11.75 13.47 25.27
C ALA A 646 -12.75 14.57 25.63
N GLY A 647 -12.30 15.81 25.81
CA GLY A 647 -13.13 16.95 26.17
C GLY A 647 -13.80 16.78 27.53
N LEU A 648 -13.10 16.20 28.51
CA LEU A 648 -13.60 15.99 29.85
C LEU A 648 -13.48 17.28 30.68
N ASP A 649 -14.54 17.64 31.41
CA ASP A 649 -14.47 18.66 32.46
C ASP A 649 -13.67 18.14 33.68
N ASP A 650 -13.33 19.05 34.61
CA ASP A 650 -12.47 18.73 35.74
C ASP A 650 -13.07 17.64 36.66
N ALA A 651 -14.39 17.61 36.83
CA ALA A 651 -15.07 16.59 37.64
C ALA A 651 -15.02 15.22 36.98
N GLN A 652 -15.21 15.17 35.67
CA GLN A 652 -15.11 13.97 34.86
C GLN A 652 -13.65 13.45 34.81
N GLN A 653 -12.67 14.34 34.65
CA GLN A 653 -11.25 13.99 34.69
C GLN A 653 -10.88 13.33 36.00
N LYS A 654 -11.30 13.93 37.13
CA LYS A 654 -11.06 13.36 38.44
C LYS A 654 -11.70 11.99 38.59
N THR A 655 -12.97 11.86 38.22
CA THR A 655 -13.72 10.59 38.32
C THR A 655 -13.07 9.46 37.54
N VAL A 656 -12.64 9.75 36.30
CA VAL A 656 -11.96 8.75 35.47
C VAL A 656 -10.56 8.46 35.99
N LEU A 657 -9.81 9.46 36.43
CA LEU A 657 -8.48 9.26 36.99
C LEU A 657 -8.50 8.35 38.21
N ASP A 658 -9.41 8.62 39.15
CA ASP A 658 -9.58 7.80 40.37
C ASP A 658 -9.90 6.34 40.02
N PHE A 659 -10.73 6.10 39.01
CA PHE A 659 -11.05 4.76 38.49
C PHE A 659 -9.80 4.08 37.89
N LEU A 660 -9.03 4.77 37.07
CA LEU A 660 -7.84 4.24 36.43
C LEU A 660 -6.75 3.89 37.44
N LEU A 661 -6.52 4.76 38.43
CA LEU A 661 -5.54 4.54 39.50
C LEU A 661 -5.94 3.39 40.42
N ALA A 662 -7.23 3.28 40.78
CA ALA A 662 -7.72 2.16 41.59
C ALA A 662 -7.58 0.79 40.93
N ASN A 663 -7.52 0.73 39.61
CA ASN A 663 -7.40 -0.49 38.81
C ASN A 663 -6.04 -0.61 38.10
N ALA A 664 -5.07 0.26 38.42
CA ALA A 664 -3.74 0.25 37.82
C ALA A 664 -2.94 -1.00 38.19
N LYS A 665 -1.99 -1.35 37.34
CA LYS A 665 -1.03 -2.41 37.64
C LYS A 665 -0.21 -2.07 38.88
N LYS A 666 -0.22 -2.97 39.84
CA LYS A 666 0.58 -2.86 41.05
C LYS A 666 2.08 -3.02 40.75
#